data_64ba4bab2b13366295386f46cb309b90
#
_entry.id   64ba4bab2b13366295386f46cb309b90
#
_cell.length_a   1.000
_cell.length_b   1.000
_cell.length_c   1.000
_cell.angle_alpha   90.00
_cell.angle_beta   90.00
_cell.angle_gamma   90.00
#
_symmetry.space_group_name_H-M   'P 1'
#
loop_
_entity.id
_entity.type
_entity.pdbx_description
1 polymer ?
#
loop_
_entity_poly.entity_id
_entity_poly.type
_entity_poly.pdbx_seq_one_letter_code
_entity_poly.pdbx_strand_id
1 'polypeptide(L)'
;MCIRDRSQGLSTEIGWSVALPEYEGGIEPIIIGAGKAEENYMGRFPIQDRCSKLTSRILKWIELRKKPVDRIKIAFILHNRPCTGVEASIGDAANLDSLESVSRILHRMQEAGYSVDPPRDGKELIDTILSKKAISEFRWTPINEIVKNGGALAFVEKEEYEKFFNALSPSVRQKVIESWGNPPGEEVNGIPAAMVYENKIVVTGVRYGNAVVCVQPKRGCAGSRCDGKVCKILHDPEVPPTHQYLATYRYLENTFGADVLVHVGTHGNLEFLPGKGVGLSEDCYPDIGIGTIPHLYIYNSDNPPEGTIAKRRSLACLVDHMQTVMTSGGLYESLAELDRLLGEYEQVKHDRGREHALKHLILDEIKKSNLDSEIRADHETPFEEVIRKAHEALGRIRNSQIHHGMHIFGQIPEGEKKVEFINSILRYDDKESMGNRVSIRRLIAEILGLDLDELITDQSRISENGKSNGQRLEEIDSLSKDLIRTFINSPEKKLSSIIRGIFTGQNFAEKGINPAISQNPEVSQNPVIFQNPEVSQNPAISQKTAAICERVLDLESRIEKSLEIEALLHGFEGKYIPAGPSGLIMRGRDDVLPTGRNFYSLDPRRVPTKAAWRVGQQLSGVLVDKHLRDEKRYPENVGFYWMANDIMWADGEGMAQIMSLLGVEPVWLSNGQLKGFSIIPLKELGRPRVDVTVRVSGILRDNFPNCLEVIDEAIQAVASLDEPEEMNYPKKHSLRMIEEGADARGSTLRIFSSKPGTYSAGVQLAVYASAWKDEKDLADIFLYWNGYAYGKNVKGEEAHAQLASSLKTVDATFNKVVSDEYDLLGCCCYFGVHGGLTAAAKQASGRDVRVYFGDTREPQHVEVRDMADELRRVVRTRLLNPKWIEGMKQHGYKGAQDISKRVGRVYGWEASTQEVDDWIFDDITKTFVLDEEMRRFFEENNPYALEEMARRLLEAQSRGLWDPDPELLEELKNSYLEIESWMEELAGDGEFQGGSVDIVSFEDVPDWDRKMQEIRKILR
;
A
#
# COMPACT_ATOMS: atom_id res chain seq x y z
N MET A 1 -29.38 14.27 15.31
CA MET A 1 -28.54 13.87 14.18
C MET A 1 -29.49 13.41 13.07
N CYS A 2 -29.60 14.22 12.01
CA CYS A 2 -30.45 13.84 10.88
C CYS A 2 -29.62 13.01 9.90
N ILE A 3 -29.86 11.72 9.83
CA ILE A 3 -29.35 10.92 8.72
C ILE A 3 -30.21 11.29 7.51
N ARG A 4 -29.76 12.27 6.73
CA ARG A 4 -30.51 12.75 5.55
C ARG A 4 -30.52 11.73 4.39
N ASP A 5 -29.55 10.83 4.37
CA ASP A 5 -29.44 9.85 3.30
C ASP A 5 -29.15 8.46 3.88
N ARG A 6 -30.04 7.52 3.63
CA ARG A 6 -29.89 6.11 4.00
C ARG A 6 -28.83 5.40 3.14
N SER A 7 -28.45 5.95 1.99
CA SER A 7 -27.55 5.29 1.03
C SER A 7 -26.06 5.41 1.39
N GLN A 8 -25.64 6.50 2.07
CA GLN A 8 -24.22 6.82 2.26
C GLN A 8 -23.69 6.66 3.70
N GLY A 9 -24.56 6.67 4.71
CA GLY A 9 -24.16 6.58 6.12
C GLY A 9 -23.77 7.94 6.73
N LEU A 10 -22.86 7.91 7.73
CA LEU A 10 -22.33 9.11 8.38
C LEU A 10 -21.37 9.88 7.47
N SER A 11 -21.26 11.19 7.68
CA SER A 11 -20.32 12.06 6.95
C SER A 11 -19.58 13.02 7.91
N THR A 12 -20.02 14.23 8.07
CA THR A 12 -19.34 15.25 8.89
C THR A 12 -19.30 14.93 10.39
N GLU A 13 -20.18 14.03 10.84
CA GLU A 13 -20.24 13.57 12.24
C GLU A 13 -19.20 12.52 12.59
N ILE A 14 -18.49 11.94 11.62
CA ILE A 14 -17.49 10.85 11.84
C ILE A 14 -16.46 11.28 12.88
N GLY A 15 -15.98 12.52 12.83
CA GLY A 15 -14.93 13.01 13.72
C GLY A 15 -15.27 12.87 15.19
N TRP A 16 -16.48 13.24 15.60
CA TRP A 16 -16.89 13.23 17.02
C TRP A 16 -17.69 12.01 17.43
N SER A 17 -18.39 11.34 16.52
CA SER A 17 -19.23 10.21 16.84
C SER A 17 -18.56 8.85 16.67
N VAL A 18 -17.44 8.79 15.93
CA VAL A 18 -16.71 7.56 15.65
C VAL A 18 -15.21 7.70 16.00
N ALA A 19 -14.50 8.64 15.38
CA ALA A 19 -13.05 8.75 15.54
C ALA A 19 -12.63 9.09 17.00
N LEU A 20 -13.33 10.03 17.68
CA LEU A 20 -13.02 10.33 19.08
C LEU A 20 -13.30 9.17 20.04
N PRO A 21 -14.44 8.44 19.96
CA PRO A 21 -14.63 7.21 20.75
C PRO A 21 -13.56 6.13 20.49
N GLU A 22 -13.02 6.04 19.25
CA GLU A 22 -11.94 5.09 18.95
C GLU A 22 -10.66 5.39 19.75
N TYR A 23 -10.37 6.67 20.08
CA TYR A 23 -9.23 7.03 20.95
C TYR A 23 -9.37 6.46 22.39
N GLU A 24 -10.59 6.33 22.86
CA GLU A 24 -10.91 5.74 24.16
C GLU A 24 -11.08 4.21 24.10
N GLY A 25 -10.77 3.59 22.96
CA GLY A 25 -10.91 2.16 22.76
C GLY A 25 -12.31 1.69 22.36
N GLY A 26 -13.18 2.61 21.92
CA GLY A 26 -14.49 2.26 21.39
C GLY A 26 -14.39 1.34 20.18
N ILE A 27 -15.21 0.29 20.14
CA ILE A 27 -15.32 -0.69 19.06
C ILE A 27 -16.75 -0.72 18.52
N GLU A 28 -16.92 -1.27 17.31
CA GLU A 28 -18.22 -1.59 16.71
C GLU A 28 -19.17 -0.37 16.61
N PRO A 29 -18.87 0.65 15.77
CA PRO A 29 -19.68 1.86 15.66
C PRO A 29 -21.03 1.55 14.97
N ILE A 30 -22.06 1.23 15.72
CA ILE A 30 -23.40 0.90 15.24
C ILE A 30 -24.36 2.06 15.53
N ILE A 31 -25.02 2.57 14.49
CA ILE A 31 -26.00 3.65 14.64
C ILE A 31 -27.36 3.05 15.01
N ILE A 32 -27.83 3.30 16.22
CA ILE A 32 -29.08 2.74 16.75
C ILE A 32 -30.26 3.72 16.76
N GLY A 33 -30.05 4.96 16.33
CA GLY A 33 -31.11 5.95 16.30
C GLY A 33 -30.89 7.06 15.27
N ALA A 34 -31.97 7.60 14.74
CA ALA A 34 -31.98 8.70 13.78
C ALA A 34 -33.08 9.69 14.07
N GLY A 35 -32.90 10.96 13.63
CA GLY A 35 -33.95 11.98 13.62
C GLY A 35 -34.69 12.03 12.29
N LYS A 36 -36.01 12.40 12.28
CA LYS A 36 -36.72 12.75 11.06
C LYS A 36 -36.58 14.25 10.75
N ALA A 37 -36.34 14.55 9.48
CA ALA A 37 -36.09 15.93 9.01
C ALA A 37 -37.36 16.77 8.76
N GLU A 38 -38.55 16.19 8.84
CA GLU A 38 -39.79 16.78 8.27
C GLU A 38 -40.66 17.58 9.22
N GLU A 39 -40.36 17.58 10.53
CA GLU A 39 -41.12 18.38 11.48
C GLU A 39 -40.16 19.09 12.44
N ASN A 40 -40.52 20.30 12.86
CA ASN A 40 -39.79 21.09 13.86
C ASN A 40 -39.64 20.43 15.23
N TYR A 41 -39.77 19.10 15.28
CA TYR A 41 -39.61 18.27 16.45
C TYR A 41 -38.39 17.40 16.35
N MET A 42 -37.38 17.68 17.17
CA MET A 42 -36.11 16.94 17.27
C MET A 42 -36.30 15.61 17.98
N GLY A 43 -37.23 14.79 17.57
CA GLY A 43 -37.43 13.44 18.09
C GLY A 43 -36.36 12.48 17.51
N ARG A 44 -35.64 11.76 18.35
CA ARG A 44 -34.79 10.64 17.94
C ARG A 44 -35.62 9.36 17.98
N PHE A 45 -35.58 8.59 16.91
CA PHE A 45 -36.28 7.32 16.80
C PHE A 45 -35.28 6.19 16.78
N PRO A 46 -35.55 5.05 17.46
CA PRO A 46 -34.71 3.89 17.38
C PRO A 46 -34.78 3.25 15.98
N ILE A 47 -33.64 2.77 15.51
CA ILE A 47 -33.54 1.92 14.32
C ILE A 47 -33.58 0.48 14.84
N GLN A 48 -34.75 -0.17 14.72
CA GLN A 48 -35.06 -1.42 15.44
C GLN A 48 -34.09 -2.57 15.11
N ASP A 49 -33.77 -2.78 13.84
CA ASP A 49 -32.82 -3.78 13.37
C ASP A 49 -31.41 -3.51 13.92
N ARG A 50 -30.98 -2.24 13.99
CA ARG A 50 -29.67 -1.87 14.56
C ARG A 50 -29.63 -2.06 16.07
N CYS A 51 -30.68 -1.76 16.78
CA CYS A 51 -30.81 -2.07 18.22
C CYS A 51 -30.69 -3.57 18.47
N SER A 52 -31.38 -4.37 17.67
CA SER A 52 -31.33 -5.85 17.75
C SER A 52 -29.92 -6.38 17.44
N LYS A 53 -29.28 -5.86 16.38
CA LYS A 53 -27.91 -6.21 16.01
C LYS A 53 -26.93 -5.91 17.17
N LEU A 54 -26.97 -4.67 17.69
CA LEU A 54 -26.11 -4.26 18.82
C LEU A 54 -26.29 -5.17 20.03
N THR A 55 -27.55 -5.45 20.41
CA THR A 55 -27.88 -6.32 21.53
C THR A 55 -27.30 -7.72 21.34
N SER A 56 -27.48 -8.30 20.16
CA SER A 56 -26.95 -9.65 19.84
C SER A 56 -25.42 -9.69 19.91
N ARG A 57 -24.74 -8.66 19.39
CA ARG A 57 -23.26 -8.60 19.46
C ARG A 57 -22.77 -8.45 20.90
N ILE A 58 -23.39 -7.59 21.72
CA ILE A 58 -23.05 -7.46 23.14
C ILE A 58 -23.22 -8.79 23.87
N LEU A 59 -24.30 -9.52 23.60
CA LEU A 59 -24.52 -10.83 24.20
C LEU A 59 -23.43 -11.83 23.82
N LYS A 60 -22.97 -11.83 22.55
CA LYS A 60 -21.86 -12.68 22.09
C LYS A 60 -20.54 -12.36 22.81
N TRP A 61 -20.21 -11.08 23.00
CA TRP A 61 -19.05 -10.68 23.78
C TRP A 61 -19.15 -11.11 25.26
N ILE A 62 -20.34 -11.04 25.86
CA ILE A 62 -20.57 -11.49 27.22
C ILE A 62 -20.47 -13.03 27.34
N GLU A 63 -21.02 -13.77 26.36
CA GLU A 63 -20.91 -15.23 26.30
C GLU A 63 -19.45 -15.67 26.17
N LEU A 64 -18.70 -15.04 25.24
CA LEU A 64 -17.28 -15.29 25.04
C LEU A 64 -16.50 -15.13 26.36
N ARG A 65 -16.72 -14.03 27.08
CA ARG A 65 -16.04 -13.74 28.35
C ARG A 65 -16.28 -14.76 29.45
N LYS A 66 -17.37 -15.49 29.36
CA LYS A 66 -17.76 -16.51 30.37
C LYS A 66 -17.37 -17.93 29.99
N LYS A 67 -17.00 -18.13 28.73
CA LYS A 67 -16.73 -19.46 28.18
C LYS A 67 -15.37 -19.98 28.63
N PRO A 68 -15.27 -21.24 29.07
CA PRO A 68 -13.98 -21.87 29.38
C PRO A 68 -13.09 -21.92 28.15
N VAL A 69 -11.78 -21.67 28.30
CA VAL A 69 -10.80 -21.57 27.23
C VAL A 69 -10.77 -22.81 26.32
N ASP A 70 -10.83 -24.00 26.91
CA ASP A 70 -10.85 -25.29 26.22
C ASP A 70 -12.07 -25.51 25.33
N ARG A 71 -13.13 -24.70 25.48
CA ARG A 71 -14.38 -24.76 24.70
C ARG A 71 -14.52 -23.65 23.68
N ILE A 72 -13.63 -22.65 23.67
CA ILE A 72 -13.68 -21.55 22.74
C ILE A 72 -13.33 -22.07 21.33
N LYS A 73 -14.14 -21.69 20.35
CA LYS A 73 -13.93 -22.01 18.94
C LYS A 73 -13.53 -20.77 18.14
N ILE A 74 -12.45 -20.87 17.40
CA ILE A 74 -11.88 -19.77 16.63
C ILE A 74 -11.90 -20.09 15.14
N ALA A 75 -12.35 -19.13 14.32
CA ALA A 75 -12.25 -19.23 12.86
C ALA A 75 -11.26 -18.19 12.32
N PHE A 76 -10.15 -18.66 11.76
CA PHE A 76 -9.16 -17.84 11.08
C PHE A 76 -9.52 -17.73 9.58
N ILE A 77 -9.47 -16.52 9.05
CA ILE A 77 -9.66 -16.20 7.62
C ILE A 77 -8.37 -15.64 7.07
N LEU A 78 -7.69 -16.42 6.25
CA LEU A 78 -6.57 -16.01 5.44
C LEU A 78 -7.09 -15.28 4.19
N HIS A 79 -6.47 -14.17 3.84
CA HIS A 79 -6.89 -13.42 2.66
C HIS A 79 -6.37 -14.03 1.36
N ASN A 80 -7.02 -13.67 0.27
CA ASN A 80 -6.53 -13.82 -1.09
C ASN A 80 -6.92 -12.58 -1.90
N ARG A 81 -6.30 -12.40 -3.05
CA ARG A 81 -6.61 -11.26 -3.92
C ARG A 81 -7.69 -11.60 -4.92
N PRO A 82 -8.58 -10.66 -5.24
CA PRO A 82 -9.40 -10.76 -6.44
C PRO A 82 -8.49 -10.66 -7.69
N CYS A 83 -8.80 -11.44 -8.73
CA CYS A 83 -8.17 -11.39 -10.07
C CYS A 83 -6.66 -11.73 -10.13
N THR A 84 -6.10 -12.36 -9.11
CA THR A 84 -4.79 -13.04 -9.15
C THR A 84 -4.99 -14.53 -8.85
N GLY A 85 -4.01 -15.38 -9.20
CA GLY A 85 -4.07 -16.80 -8.89
C GLY A 85 -4.37 -17.03 -7.40
N VAL A 86 -5.49 -17.69 -7.08
CA VAL A 86 -5.80 -18.01 -5.68
C VAL A 86 -4.71 -18.90 -5.11
N GLU A 87 -4.27 -19.87 -5.91
CA GLU A 87 -3.22 -20.82 -5.57
C GLU A 87 -1.87 -20.12 -5.27
N ALA A 88 -1.61 -18.99 -5.95
CA ALA A 88 -0.39 -18.19 -5.75
C ALA A 88 -0.52 -17.18 -4.60
N SER A 89 -1.74 -16.93 -4.07
CA SER A 89 -2.00 -15.77 -3.21
C SER A 89 -2.66 -16.09 -1.86
N ILE A 90 -2.56 -17.33 -1.39
CA ILE A 90 -3.11 -17.75 -0.08
C ILE A 90 -2.40 -16.98 1.05
N GLY A 91 -3.18 -16.43 1.96
CA GLY A 91 -2.65 -15.66 3.08
C GLY A 91 -2.06 -14.31 2.66
N ASP A 92 -2.62 -13.65 1.65
CA ASP A 92 -2.13 -12.35 1.21
C ASP A 92 -2.16 -11.33 2.37
N ALA A 93 -1.02 -10.69 2.60
CA ALA A 93 -0.83 -9.69 3.65
C ALA A 93 0.31 -8.76 3.27
N ALA A 94 0.19 -7.48 3.59
CA ALA A 94 1.28 -6.54 3.39
C ALA A 94 2.34 -6.73 4.48
N ASN A 95 3.55 -7.09 4.06
CA ASN A 95 4.73 -7.21 4.92
C ASN A 95 4.59 -8.17 6.13
N LEU A 96 3.61 -9.08 6.12
CA LEU A 96 3.38 -10.08 7.16
C LEU A 96 3.46 -11.50 6.57
N ASP A 97 4.24 -12.36 7.19
CA ASP A 97 4.18 -13.80 6.97
C ASP A 97 2.97 -14.37 7.73
N SER A 98 1.82 -14.36 7.07
CA SER A 98 0.54 -14.74 7.65
C SER A 98 0.44 -16.24 7.97
N LEU A 99 1.14 -17.08 7.22
CA LEU A 99 1.10 -18.54 7.39
C LEU A 99 1.87 -18.97 8.64
N GLU A 100 3.12 -18.50 8.77
CA GLU A 100 3.91 -18.73 9.97
C GLU A 100 3.26 -18.08 11.20
N SER A 101 2.67 -16.89 11.02
CA SER A 101 1.95 -16.20 12.09
C SER A 101 0.77 -17.02 12.64
N VAL A 102 -0.06 -17.59 11.76
CA VAL A 102 -1.19 -18.44 12.20
C VAL A 102 -0.71 -19.71 12.87
N SER A 103 0.34 -20.37 12.38
CA SER A 103 0.93 -21.53 13.03
C SER A 103 1.38 -21.19 14.46
N ARG A 104 2.12 -20.10 14.64
CA ARG A 104 2.59 -19.63 15.95
C ARG A 104 1.43 -19.29 16.91
N ILE A 105 0.39 -18.63 16.39
CA ILE A 105 -0.82 -18.35 17.19
C ILE A 105 -1.46 -19.65 17.67
N LEU A 106 -1.62 -20.65 16.81
CA LEU A 106 -2.19 -21.94 17.18
C LEU A 106 -1.35 -22.67 18.23
N HIS A 107 -0.01 -22.65 18.12
CA HIS A 107 0.88 -23.19 19.15
C HIS A 107 0.69 -22.47 20.51
N ARG A 108 0.64 -21.15 20.47
CA ARG A 108 0.44 -20.37 21.70
C ARG A 108 -0.95 -20.56 22.31
N MET A 109 -1.98 -20.78 21.46
CA MET A 109 -3.31 -21.19 21.93
C MET A 109 -3.25 -22.53 22.64
N GLN A 110 -2.57 -23.55 22.09
CA GLN A 110 -2.41 -24.86 22.72
C GLN A 110 -1.74 -24.72 24.11
N GLU A 111 -0.66 -23.96 24.20
CA GLU A 111 0.02 -23.67 25.47
C GLU A 111 -0.88 -22.95 26.48
N ALA A 112 -1.79 -22.09 26.01
CA ALA A 112 -2.76 -21.38 26.83
C ALA A 112 -4.00 -22.22 27.23
N GLY A 113 -4.05 -23.49 26.79
CA GLY A 113 -5.10 -24.45 27.17
C GLY A 113 -6.31 -24.52 26.23
N TYR A 114 -6.22 -23.94 25.02
CA TYR A 114 -7.23 -24.15 23.97
C TYR A 114 -7.13 -25.57 23.41
N SER A 115 -8.27 -26.15 23.02
CA SER A 115 -8.32 -27.47 22.40
C SER A 115 -8.02 -27.40 20.92
N VAL A 116 -6.76 -27.20 20.56
CA VAL A 116 -6.26 -27.09 19.19
C VAL A 116 -5.09 -28.03 18.94
N ASP A 117 -4.96 -28.49 17.67
CA ASP A 117 -3.86 -29.35 17.19
C ASP A 117 -3.07 -28.59 16.13
N PRO A 118 -2.08 -27.76 16.50
CA PRO A 118 -1.40 -26.84 15.57
C PRO A 118 -0.57 -27.59 14.52
N PRO A 119 -0.44 -27.04 13.28
CA PRO A 119 0.56 -27.50 12.33
C PRO A 119 1.95 -27.17 12.88
N ARG A 120 2.98 -27.91 12.50
CA ARG A 120 4.36 -27.71 12.98
C ARG A 120 4.87 -26.29 12.72
N ASP A 121 4.59 -25.76 11.52
CA ASP A 121 5.04 -24.44 11.05
C ASP A 121 4.12 -23.92 9.94
N GLY A 122 4.40 -22.72 9.44
CA GLY A 122 3.65 -22.12 8.34
C GLY A 122 3.76 -22.89 7.03
N LYS A 123 4.87 -23.63 6.82
CA LYS A 123 5.02 -24.48 5.63
C LYS A 123 4.06 -25.66 5.67
N GLU A 124 3.94 -26.36 6.79
CA GLU A 124 2.98 -27.47 6.92
C GLU A 124 1.53 -26.95 6.77
N LEU A 125 1.23 -25.76 7.27
CA LEU A 125 -0.09 -25.13 7.09
C LEU A 125 -0.40 -24.96 5.60
N ILE A 126 0.50 -24.34 4.81
CA ILE A 126 0.26 -24.11 3.38
C ILE A 126 0.26 -25.41 2.60
N ASP A 127 1.17 -26.34 2.88
CA ASP A 127 1.23 -27.64 2.24
C ASP A 127 -0.09 -28.43 2.48
N THR A 128 -0.68 -28.32 3.68
CA THR A 128 -1.98 -28.91 4.01
C THR A 128 -3.13 -28.26 3.22
N ILE A 129 -3.14 -26.93 3.09
CA ILE A 129 -4.17 -26.20 2.34
C ILE A 129 -4.07 -26.59 0.85
N LEU A 130 -2.88 -26.60 0.27
CA LEU A 130 -2.66 -26.90 -1.15
C LEU A 130 -2.92 -28.39 -1.48
N SER A 131 -2.42 -29.32 -0.68
CA SER A 131 -2.62 -30.76 -0.91
C SER A 131 -4.10 -31.15 -0.81
N LYS A 132 -4.84 -30.56 0.12
CA LYS A 132 -6.29 -30.74 0.22
C LYS A 132 -7.07 -29.94 -0.80
N LYS A 133 -6.43 -28.98 -1.48
CA LYS A 133 -7.10 -27.98 -2.32
C LYS A 133 -8.20 -27.21 -1.56
N ALA A 134 -7.89 -26.82 -0.31
CA ALA A 134 -8.85 -26.19 0.60
C ALA A 134 -9.04 -24.68 0.31
N ILE A 135 -9.26 -24.34 -0.96
CA ILE A 135 -9.44 -22.99 -1.50
C ILE A 135 -10.69 -22.93 -2.41
N SER A 136 -11.10 -21.74 -2.82
CA SER A 136 -12.14 -21.62 -3.84
C SER A 136 -11.62 -22.04 -5.21
N GLU A 137 -12.51 -22.61 -6.03
CA GLU A 137 -12.22 -23.01 -7.40
C GLU A 137 -11.52 -21.89 -8.19
N PHE A 138 -10.42 -22.22 -8.85
CA PHE A 138 -9.68 -21.30 -9.71
C PHE A 138 -8.91 -22.07 -10.78
N ARG A 139 -8.07 -21.40 -11.57
CA ARG A 139 -7.37 -21.86 -12.78
C ARG A 139 -6.85 -23.30 -12.72
N TRP A 140 -6.19 -23.67 -11.62
CA TRP A 140 -5.54 -24.97 -11.42
C TRP A 140 -6.24 -25.83 -10.38
N THR A 141 -7.39 -25.38 -9.86
CA THR A 141 -8.10 -26.04 -8.76
C THR A 141 -9.60 -26.14 -9.10
N PRO A 142 -10.02 -27.14 -9.92
CA PRO A 142 -11.42 -27.36 -10.19
C PRO A 142 -12.17 -27.97 -8.99
N ILE A 143 -13.49 -27.71 -8.90
CA ILE A 143 -14.30 -28.11 -7.74
C ILE A 143 -14.29 -29.62 -7.47
N ASN A 144 -14.21 -30.45 -8.51
CA ASN A 144 -14.14 -31.89 -8.35
C ASN A 144 -12.89 -32.32 -7.59
N GLU A 145 -11.76 -31.70 -7.86
CA GLU A 145 -10.50 -31.97 -7.17
C GLU A 145 -10.51 -31.45 -5.73
N ILE A 146 -11.20 -30.32 -5.46
CA ILE A 146 -11.41 -29.83 -4.08
C ILE A 146 -12.12 -30.89 -3.24
N VAL A 147 -13.21 -31.44 -3.78
CA VAL A 147 -14.00 -32.47 -3.09
C VAL A 147 -13.21 -33.77 -2.94
N LYS A 148 -12.56 -34.24 -4.01
CA LYS A 148 -11.77 -35.48 -4.06
C LYS A 148 -10.61 -35.44 -3.05
N ASN A 149 -9.91 -34.33 -2.91
CA ASN A 149 -8.75 -34.19 -2.02
C ASN A 149 -9.10 -33.77 -0.58
N GLY A 150 -10.40 -33.62 -0.25
CA GLY A 150 -10.86 -33.27 1.10
C GLY A 150 -10.64 -31.80 1.48
N GLY A 151 -10.67 -30.90 0.49
CA GLY A 151 -10.63 -29.45 0.70
C GLY A 151 -11.96 -28.87 1.17
N ALA A 152 -13.04 -29.62 1.03
CA ALA A 152 -14.36 -29.27 1.56
C ALA A 152 -14.38 -29.46 3.09
N LEU A 153 -14.46 -28.36 3.83
CA LEU A 153 -14.68 -28.35 5.27
C LEU A 153 -16.14 -28.72 5.59
N ALA A 154 -17.07 -28.31 4.73
CA ALA A 154 -18.48 -28.66 4.83
C ALA A 154 -19.20 -28.54 3.48
N PHE A 155 -20.33 -29.24 3.39
CA PHE A 155 -21.34 -29.10 2.36
C PHE A 155 -22.59 -28.48 2.99
N VAL A 156 -22.93 -27.28 2.59
CA VAL A 156 -24.14 -26.59 3.08
C VAL A 156 -25.32 -26.97 2.18
N GLU A 157 -26.33 -27.61 2.80
CA GLU A 157 -27.53 -28.01 2.09
C GLU A 157 -28.33 -26.78 1.62
N LYS A 158 -28.96 -26.90 0.45
CA LYS A 158 -29.77 -25.84 -0.12
C LYS A 158 -30.82 -25.31 0.86
N GLU A 159 -31.54 -26.18 1.51
CA GLU A 159 -32.65 -25.86 2.44
C GLU A 159 -32.14 -25.16 3.71
N GLU A 160 -30.93 -25.45 4.14
CA GLU A 160 -30.27 -24.78 5.28
C GLU A 160 -29.90 -23.35 4.88
N TYR A 161 -29.27 -23.19 3.72
CA TYR A 161 -28.86 -21.88 3.22
C TYR A 161 -30.07 -20.99 2.88
N GLU A 162 -31.11 -21.53 2.28
CA GLU A 162 -32.36 -20.81 1.95
C GLU A 162 -33.06 -20.21 3.18
N LYS A 163 -32.98 -20.81 4.34
CA LYS A 163 -33.52 -20.23 5.59
C LYS A 163 -32.84 -18.91 5.92
N PHE A 164 -31.53 -18.85 5.80
CA PHE A 164 -30.76 -17.61 5.99
C PHE A 164 -31.07 -16.62 4.86
N PHE A 165 -30.98 -17.06 3.62
CA PHE A 165 -31.12 -16.20 2.43
C PHE A 165 -32.49 -15.52 2.39
N ASN A 166 -33.57 -16.26 2.72
CA ASN A 166 -34.94 -15.75 2.75
C ASN A 166 -35.20 -14.75 3.90
N ALA A 167 -34.35 -14.72 4.92
CA ALA A 167 -34.39 -13.72 5.98
C ALA A 167 -33.78 -12.38 5.59
N LEU A 168 -32.97 -12.32 4.52
CA LEU A 168 -32.41 -11.07 4.00
C LEU A 168 -33.51 -10.18 3.39
N SER A 169 -33.24 -8.87 3.33
CA SER A 169 -34.18 -7.92 2.72
C SER A 169 -34.48 -8.28 1.24
N PRO A 170 -35.68 -7.97 0.74
CA PRO A 170 -36.04 -8.28 -0.65
C PRO A 170 -35.08 -7.67 -1.68
N SER A 171 -34.59 -6.44 -1.42
CA SER A 171 -33.64 -5.75 -2.30
C SER A 171 -32.27 -6.46 -2.40
N VAL A 172 -31.75 -6.96 -1.28
CA VAL A 172 -30.52 -7.73 -1.23
C VAL A 172 -30.67 -9.07 -1.94
N ARG A 173 -31.78 -9.80 -1.66
CA ARG A 173 -32.06 -11.09 -2.30
C ARG A 173 -32.13 -10.96 -3.80
N GLN A 174 -32.84 -9.95 -4.29
CA GLN A 174 -33.01 -9.71 -5.73
C GLN A 174 -31.67 -9.48 -6.42
N LYS A 175 -30.82 -8.59 -5.87
CA LYS A 175 -29.48 -8.31 -6.43
C LYS A 175 -28.61 -9.56 -6.49
N VAL A 176 -28.62 -10.39 -5.44
CA VAL A 176 -27.86 -11.64 -5.41
C VAL A 176 -28.39 -12.63 -6.46
N ILE A 177 -29.71 -12.80 -6.58
CA ILE A 177 -30.34 -13.68 -7.59
C ILE A 177 -30.00 -13.20 -9.01
N GLU A 178 -30.15 -11.91 -9.28
CA GLU A 178 -29.79 -11.33 -10.60
C GLU A 178 -28.33 -11.58 -10.98
N SER A 179 -27.45 -11.60 -10.00
CA SER A 179 -26.02 -11.78 -10.24
C SER A 179 -25.58 -13.25 -10.26
N TRP A 180 -26.15 -14.11 -9.41
CA TRP A 180 -25.63 -15.45 -9.13
C TRP A 180 -26.69 -16.56 -9.22
N GLY A 181 -27.92 -16.25 -9.68
CA GLY A 181 -29.05 -17.19 -9.75
C GLY A 181 -29.70 -17.44 -8.39
N ASN A 182 -30.65 -18.38 -8.36
CA ASN A 182 -31.31 -18.79 -7.11
C ASN A 182 -30.33 -19.63 -6.24
N PRO A 183 -30.55 -19.69 -4.91
CA PRO A 183 -29.81 -20.62 -4.06
C PRO A 183 -29.86 -22.07 -4.54
N PRO A 184 -28.77 -22.82 -4.52
CA PRO A 184 -27.42 -22.51 -3.96
C PRO A 184 -26.53 -21.71 -4.91
N GLY A 185 -27.00 -21.31 -6.05
CA GLY A 185 -26.35 -20.64 -7.17
C GLY A 185 -26.68 -21.36 -8.47
N GLU A 186 -26.87 -20.60 -9.54
CA GLU A 186 -27.17 -21.11 -10.88
C GLU A 186 -26.26 -20.45 -11.91
N GLU A 187 -26.21 -21.03 -13.11
CA GLU A 187 -25.55 -20.37 -14.24
C GLU A 187 -26.31 -19.10 -14.64
N VAL A 188 -25.64 -17.97 -14.73
CA VAL A 188 -26.20 -16.70 -15.15
C VAL A 188 -25.38 -16.11 -16.29
N ASN A 189 -25.97 -15.95 -17.47
CA ASN A 189 -25.31 -15.39 -18.67
C ASN A 189 -24.01 -16.14 -19.05
N GLY A 190 -24.00 -17.47 -18.98
CA GLY A 190 -22.84 -18.31 -19.30
C GLY A 190 -21.77 -18.34 -18.22
N ILE A 191 -22.02 -17.72 -17.04
CA ILE A 191 -21.14 -17.78 -15.88
C ILE A 191 -21.64 -18.88 -14.94
N PRO A 192 -20.82 -19.91 -14.65
CA PRO A 192 -21.24 -21.02 -13.82
C PRO A 192 -21.53 -20.62 -12.37
N ALA A 193 -22.28 -21.46 -11.65
CA ALA A 193 -22.49 -21.30 -10.22
C ALA A 193 -21.15 -21.42 -9.45
N ALA A 194 -20.87 -20.49 -8.54
CA ALA A 194 -19.65 -20.50 -7.75
C ALA A 194 -19.70 -21.57 -6.65
N MET A 195 -18.78 -22.53 -6.66
CA MET A 195 -18.58 -23.52 -5.60
C MET A 195 -19.85 -24.32 -5.25
N VAL A 196 -20.62 -24.72 -6.26
CA VAL A 196 -21.79 -25.58 -6.12
C VAL A 196 -21.45 -26.99 -6.62
N TYR A 197 -21.58 -27.98 -5.74
CA TYR A 197 -21.33 -29.39 -6.03
C TYR A 197 -22.53 -30.23 -5.59
N GLU A 198 -23.11 -31.02 -6.48
CA GLU A 198 -24.31 -31.84 -6.21
C GLU A 198 -25.45 -31.05 -5.52
N ASN A 199 -25.73 -29.84 -6.00
CA ASN A 199 -26.74 -28.93 -5.47
C ASN A 199 -26.50 -28.43 -4.03
N LYS A 200 -25.26 -28.53 -3.51
CA LYS A 200 -24.83 -28.02 -2.21
C LYS A 200 -23.73 -26.99 -2.37
N ILE A 201 -23.66 -26.04 -1.44
CA ILE A 201 -22.57 -25.07 -1.42
C ILE A 201 -21.37 -25.67 -0.71
N VAL A 202 -20.20 -25.65 -1.35
CA VAL A 202 -18.95 -26.13 -0.76
C VAL A 202 -18.28 -25.00 0.03
N VAL A 203 -18.06 -25.24 1.33
CA VAL A 203 -17.22 -24.40 2.20
C VAL A 203 -15.87 -25.05 2.35
N THR A 204 -14.80 -24.33 2.03
CA THR A 204 -13.41 -24.84 2.07
C THR A 204 -12.66 -24.39 3.31
N GLY A 205 -11.72 -25.22 3.77
CA GLY A 205 -10.86 -24.91 4.92
C GLY A 205 -10.23 -26.15 5.54
N VAL A 206 -9.40 -25.91 6.56
CA VAL A 206 -8.70 -26.95 7.32
C VAL A 206 -9.04 -26.80 8.80
N ARG A 207 -9.25 -27.92 9.48
CA ARG A 207 -9.61 -27.93 10.91
C ARG A 207 -8.45 -28.40 11.79
N TYR A 208 -8.22 -27.66 12.88
CA TYR A 208 -7.24 -27.91 13.91
C TYR A 208 -7.93 -27.94 15.31
N GLY A 209 -8.64 -29.03 15.63
CA GLY A 209 -9.42 -29.11 16.84
C GLY A 209 -10.59 -28.12 16.88
N ASN A 210 -10.57 -27.20 17.84
CA ASN A 210 -11.51 -26.09 17.99
C ASN A 210 -11.15 -24.84 17.15
N ALA A 211 -10.11 -24.90 16.33
CA ALA A 211 -9.79 -23.88 15.35
C ALA A 211 -10.08 -24.38 13.94
N VAL A 212 -10.47 -23.47 13.05
CA VAL A 212 -10.54 -23.69 11.60
C VAL A 212 -9.76 -22.58 10.89
N VAL A 213 -9.09 -22.92 9.80
CA VAL A 213 -8.38 -21.98 8.93
C VAL A 213 -9.02 -22.05 7.56
N CYS A 214 -9.64 -20.98 7.12
CA CYS A 214 -10.27 -20.85 5.81
C CYS A 214 -9.55 -19.81 4.98
N VAL A 215 -9.48 -20.02 3.67
CA VAL A 215 -9.09 -18.98 2.72
C VAL A 215 -10.35 -18.21 2.34
N GLN A 216 -10.30 -16.89 2.38
CA GLN A 216 -11.48 -16.05 2.13
C GLN A 216 -12.07 -16.36 0.74
N PRO A 217 -13.38 -16.61 0.64
CA PRO A 217 -14.04 -16.86 -0.63
C PRO A 217 -13.85 -15.70 -1.61
N LYS A 218 -13.88 -15.99 -2.90
CA LYS A 218 -13.77 -14.98 -3.95
C LYS A 218 -14.94 -14.00 -3.95
N ARG A 219 -14.63 -12.74 -4.25
CA ARG A 219 -15.64 -11.70 -4.46
C ARG A 219 -15.83 -11.43 -5.94
N GLY A 220 -17.06 -11.59 -6.44
CA GLY A 220 -17.46 -11.15 -7.78
C GLY A 220 -16.89 -11.98 -8.94
N CYS A 221 -16.48 -13.21 -8.66
CA CYS A 221 -15.97 -14.17 -9.64
C CYS A 221 -16.51 -15.57 -9.34
N ALA A 222 -16.73 -16.37 -10.37
CA ALA A 222 -17.18 -17.75 -10.26
C ALA A 222 -16.43 -18.67 -11.25
N GLY A 223 -16.06 -19.85 -10.78
CA GLY A 223 -15.53 -20.94 -11.60
C GLY A 223 -14.02 -20.95 -11.80
N SER A 224 -13.56 -21.97 -12.52
CA SER A 224 -12.13 -22.28 -12.79
C SER A 224 -11.47 -21.35 -13.81
N ARG A 225 -12.22 -20.52 -14.50
CA ARG A 225 -11.68 -19.53 -15.45
C ARG A 225 -11.48 -18.19 -14.77
N CYS A 226 -10.33 -17.56 -15.04
CA CYS A 226 -10.08 -16.16 -14.71
C CYS A 226 -9.85 -15.39 -16.00
N ASP A 227 -10.91 -14.97 -16.62
CA ASP A 227 -10.90 -14.11 -17.79
C ASP A 227 -11.86 -12.94 -17.60
N GLY A 228 -11.80 -11.95 -18.50
CA GLY A 228 -12.66 -10.78 -18.46
C GLY A 228 -14.14 -11.10 -18.61
N LYS A 229 -14.52 -12.27 -19.17
CA LYS A 229 -15.93 -12.67 -19.36
C LYS A 229 -16.60 -13.03 -18.04
N VAL A 230 -15.89 -13.73 -17.15
CA VAL A 230 -16.44 -14.20 -15.87
C VAL A 230 -16.20 -13.22 -14.70
N CYS A 231 -15.42 -12.17 -14.90
CA CYS A 231 -15.08 -11.20 -13.86
C CYS A 231 -16.20 -10.16 -13.65
N LYS A 232 -17.30 -10.55 -13.00
CA LYS A 232 -18.43 -9.63 -12.75
C LYS A 232 -18.05 -8.38 -11.96
N ILE A 233 -17.06 -8.44 -11.07
CA ILE A 233 -16.61 -7.27 -10.33
C ILE A 233 -16.01 -6.19 -11.25
N LEU A 234 -15.42 -6.58 -12.38
CA LEU A 234 -14.92 -5.63 -13.38
C LEU A 234 -16.08 -4.92 -14.11
N HIS A 235 -17.14 -5.68 -14.41
CA HIS A 235 -18.32 -5.18 -15.15
C HIS A 235 -19.26 -4.34 -14.28
N ASP A 236 -19.28 -4.58 -12.97
CA ASP A 236 -20.17 -3.91 -12.03
C ASP A 236 -19.50 -3.72 -10.65
N PRO A 237 -19.13 -2.48 -10.28
CA PRO A 237 -18.52 -2.21 -8.96
C PRO A 237 -19.45 -2.52 -7.78
N GLU A 238 -20.76 -2.62 -8.00
CA GLU A 238 -21.76 -2.93 -6.97
C GLU A 238 -22.15 -4.42 -6.92
N VAL A 239 -21.47 -5.29 -7.68
CA VAL A 239 -21.78 -6.72 -7.69
C VAL A 239 -21.79 -7.30 -6.26
N PRO A 240 -22.85 -8.00 -5.85
CA PRO A 240 -22.95 -8.63 -4.54
C PRO A 240 -21.96 -9.79 -4.40
N PRO A 241 -21.62 -10.21 -3.17
CA PRO A 241 -20.87 -11.44 -2.95
C PRO A 241 -21.67 -12.66 -3.45
N THR A 242 -20.95 -13.73 -3.78
CA THR A 242 -21.52 -15.01 -4.22
C THR A 242 -22.30 -15.70 -3.09
N HIS A 243 -23.14 -16.67 -3.41
CA HIS A 243 -23.78 -17.53 -2.42
C HIS A 243 -22.77 -18.24 -1.54
N GLN A 244 -21.67 -18.77 -2.11
CA GLN A 244 -20.56 -19.38 -1.35
C GLN A 244 -19.96 -18.42 -0.32
N TYR A 245 -19.74 -17.16 -0.70
CA TYR A 245 -19.20 -16.15 0.20
C TYR A 245 -20.07 -16.00 1.45
N LEU A 246 -21.36 -15.79 1.26
CA LEU A 246 -22.33 -15.65 2.36
C LEU A 246 -22.47 -16.94 3.18
N ALA A 247 -22.56 -18.09 2.52
CA ALA A 247 -22.70 -19.39 3.16
C ALA A 247 -21.47 -19.73 4.03
N THR A 248 -20.26 -19.36 3.60
CA THR A 248 -19.02 -19.59 4.38
C THR A 248 -19.09 -18.87 5.74
N TYR A 249 -19.44 -17.59 5.76
CA TYR A 249 -19.54 -16.85 7.02
C TYR A 249 -20.70 -17.37 7.89
N ARG A 250 -21.82 -17.77 7.30
CA ARG A 250 -22.95 -18.38 8.04
C ARG A 250 -22.61 -19.75 8.61
N TYR A 251 -21.88 -20.58 7.85
CA TYR A 251 -21.39 -21.86 8.35
C TYR A 251 -20.48 -21.65 9.56
N LEU A 252 -19.55 -20.71 9.50
CA LEU A 252 -18.64 -20.42 10.61
C LEU A 252 -19.41 -19.94 11.85
N GLU A 253 -20.41 -19.07 11.67
CA GLU A 253 -21.21 -18.54 12.77
C GLU A 253 -22.14 -19.61 13.40
N ASN A 254 -22.89 -20.34 12.58
CA ASN A 254 -24.00 -21.13 13.05
C ASN A 254 -23.67 -22.63 13.19
N THR A 255 -22.97 -23.21 12.21
CA THR A 255 -22.77 -24.68 12.15
C THR A 255 -21.46 -25.08 12.83
N PHE A 256 -20.32 -24.42 12.48
CA PHE A 256 -19.10 -24.59 13.25
C PHE A 256 -19.27 -24.00 14.66
N GLY A 257 -20.01 -22.88 14.76
CA GLY A 257 -20.29 -22.19 16.01
C GLY A 257 -19.04 -21.47 16.54
N ALA A 258 -18.36 -20.72 15.69
CA ALA A 258 -17.23 -19.90 16.11
C ALA A 258 -17.63 -18.85 17.14
N ASP A 259 -16.86 -18.73 18.19
CA ASP A 259 -17.02 -17.69 19.19
C ASP A 259 -16.33 -16.39 18.78
N VAL A 260 -15.26 -16.50 17.99
CA VAL A 260 -14.50 -15.38 17.43
C VAL A 260 -14.12 -15.67 15.99
N LEU A 261 -14.25 -14.67 15.15
CA LEU A 261 -13.71 -14.63 13.79
C LEU A 261 -12.42 -13.80 13.80
N VAL A 262 -11.38 -14.32 13.18
CA VAL A 262 -10.08 -13.62 13.05
C VAL A 262 -9.69 -13.48 11.58
N HIS A 263 -9.67 -12.26 11.08
CA HIS A 263 -9.01 -12.01 9.78
C HIS A 263 -7.51 -11.79 9.99
N VAL A 264 -6.71 -12.34 9.09
CA VAL A 264 -5.25 -12.30 9.18
C VAL A 264 -4.67 -11.61 7.95
N GLY A 265 -4.00 -10.49 8.17
CA GLY A 265 -3.29 -9.73 7.13
C GLY A 265 -4.04 -8.52 6.59
N THR A 266 -3.39 -7.75 5.76
CA THR A 266 -3.83 -6.47 5.21
C THR A 266 -4.03 -6.63 3.71
N HIS A 267 -5.21 -6.38 3.16
CA HIS A 267 -6.58 -6.39 3.71
C HIS A 267 -7.40 -7.52 3.08
N GLY A 268 -8.56 -7.84 3.68
CA GLY A 268 -9.52 -8.77 3.10
C GLY A 268 -10.52 -8.10 2.15
N ASN A 269 -11.54 -8.89 1.76
CA ASN A 269 -12.61 -8.42 0.90
C ASN A 269 -13.87 -8.00 1.66
N LEU A 270 -14.07 -8.46 2.91
CA LEU A 270 -15.30 -8.26 3.66
C LEU A 270 -15.64 -6.78 3.85
N GLU A 271 -14.67 -6.01 4.32
CA GLU A 271 -14.80 -4.58 4.58
C GLU A 271 -14.98 -3.75 3.31
N PHE A 272 -14.61 -4.29 2.14
CA PHE A 272 -14.73 -3.64 0.83
C PHE A 272 -15.93 -4.11 0.01
N LEU A 273 -16.80 -4.97 0.55
CA LEU A 273 -18.07 -5.32 -0.10
C LEU A 273 -18.98 -4.09 -0.25
N PRO A 274 -19.89 -4.04 -1.24
CA PRO A 274 -20.80 -2.93 -1.42
C PRO A 274 -21.63 -2.62 -0.18
N GLY A 275 -21.80 -1.32 0.13
CA GLY A 275 -22.55 -0.85 1.30
C GLY A 275 -22.11 0.55 1.71
N LYS A 276 -22.66 1.08 2.79
CA LYS A 276 -22.34 2.42 3.31
C LYS A 276 -20.89 2.53 3.77
N GLY A 277 -20.31 3.73 3.70
CA GLY A 277 -18.96 4.01 4.19
C GLY A 277 -18.84 3.85 5.70
N VAL A 278 -19.68 4.52 6.48
CA VAL A 278 -19.74 4.44 7.94
C VAL A 278 -21.20 4.39 8.38
N GLY A 279 -21.50 3.59 9.41
CA GLY A 279 -22.86 3.44 9.91
C GLY A 279 -23.70 2.51 9.03
N LEU A 280 -23.29 1.26 8.97
CA LEU A 280 -23.92 0.21 8.16
C LEU A 280 -25.39 -0.02 8.51
N SER A 281 -26.17 -0.46 7.51
CA SER A 281 -27.54 -0.95 7.63
C SER A 281 -27.61 -2.45 7.31
N GLU A 282 -28.77 -3.07 7.54
CA GLU A 282 -29.03 -4.49 7.23
C GLU A 282 -28.85 -4.86 5.75
N ASP A 283 -28.87 -3.87 4.84
CA ASP A 283 -28.63 -4.07 3.40
C ASP A 283 -27.16 -3.99 2.99
N CYS A 284 -26.24 -3.68 3.91
CA CYS A 284 -24.82 -3.60 3.63
C CYS A 284 -24.19 -5.00 3.68
N TYR A 285 -23.54 -5.43 2.59
CA TYR A 285 -22.93 -6.76 2.54
C TYR A 285 -21.83 -7.01 3.58
N PRO A 286 -21.02 -6.02 4.01
CA PRO A 286 -20.12 -6.23 5.14
C PRO A 286 -20.85 -6.58 6.44
N ASP A 287 -21.99 -5.94 6.72
CA ASP A 287 -22.81 -6.20 7.90
C ASP A 287 -23.47 -7.58 7.85
N ILE A 288 -23.98 -7.96 6.65
CA ILE A 288 -24.53 -9.29 6.40
C ILE A 288 -23.45 -10.36 6.58
N GLY A 289 -22.27 -10.15 6.01
CA GLY A 289 -21.15 -11.09 6.09
C GLY A 289 -20.69 -11.35 7.51
N ILE A 290 -20.37 -10.30 8.30
CA ILE A 290 -19.85 -10.46 9.66
C ILE A 290 -20.87 -11.03 10.65
N GLY A 291 -22.16 -10.85 10.42
CA GLY A 291 -23.19 -11.36 11.33
C GLY A 291 -23.06 -10.79 12.74
N THR A 292 -23.15 -11.68 13.74
CA THR A 292 -23.08 -11.30 15.16
C THR A 292 -21.82 -11.78 15.87
N ILE A 293 -20.91 -12.48 15.17
CA ILE A 293 -19.66 -13.01 15.74
C ILE A 293 -18.73 -11.86 16.16
N PRO A 294 -18.15 -11.88 17.38
CA PRO A 294 -17.00 -11.05 17.73
C PRO A 294 -15.90 -11.15 16.68
N HIS A 295 -15.38 -10.01 16.25
CA HIS A 295 -14.44 -9.95 15.14
C HIS A 295 -13.12 -9.31 15.58
N LEU A 296 -12.04 -10.07 15.53
CA LEU A 296 -10.68 -9.58 15.70
C LEU A 296 -9.97 -9.56 14.35
N TYR A 297 -9.06 -8.62 14.18
CA TYR A 297 -8.34 -8.47 12.92
C TYR A 297 -6.87 -8.16 13.18
N ILE A 298 -5.98 -9.06 12.75
CA ILE A 298 -4.53 -8.84 12.78
C ILE A 298 -4.19 -7.88 11.66
N TYR A 299 -3.67 -6.70 12.02
CA TYR A 299 -3.44 -5.60 11.09
C TYR A 299 -2.08 -4.93 11.33
N ASN A 300 -1.43 -4.46 10.25
CA ASN A 300 -0.17 -3.71 10.39
C ASN A 300 -0.42 -2.29 10.94
N SER A 301 0.37 -1.88 11.93
CA SER A 301 0.23 -0.59 12.62
C SER A 301 0.53 0.63 11.74
N ASP A 302 1.15 0.42 10.58
CA ASP A 302 1.51 1.45 9.60
C ASP A 302 0.47 1.66 8.49
N ASN A 303 -0.66 0.92 8.48
CA ASN A 303 -1.74 1.12 7.52
C ASN A 303 -3.09 1.54 8.16
N PRO A 304 -3.12 2.69 8.85
CA PRO A 304 -4.35 3.18 9.48
C PRO A 304 -5.52 3.44 8.52
N PRO A 305 -5.33 3.84 7.24
CA PRO A 305 -6.46 4.05 6.35
C PRO A 305 -7.36 2.82 6.18
N GLU A 306 -6.75 1.69 5.87
CA GLU A 306 -7.49 0.44 5.63
C GLU A 306 -7.96 -0.20 6.95
N GLY A 307 -7.16 -0.15 8.01
CA GLY A 307 -7.58 -0.61 9.34
C GLY A 307 -8.80 0.14 9.86
N THR A 308 -8.91 1.44 9.57
CA THR A 308 -10.10 2.23 9.91
C THR A 308 -11.36 1.73 9.16
N ILE A 309 -11.21 1.33 7.91
CA ILE A 309 -12.31 0.70 7.13
C ILE A 309 -12.71 -0.63 7.77
N ALA A 310 -11.76 -1.47 8.17
CA ALA A 310 -12.05 -2.72 8.87
C ALA A 310 -12.85 -2.50 10.16
N LYS A 311 -12.45 -1.51 10.99
CA LYS A 311 -13.19 -1.14 12.22
C LYS A 311 -14.62 -0.70 11.93
N ARG A 312 -14.83 0.11 10.91
CA ARG A 312 -16.12 0.79 10.63
C ARG A 312 -17.04 -0.01 9.73
N ARG A 313 -16.50 -0.88 8.89
CA ARG A 313 -17.29 -1.65 7.91
C ARG A 313 -17.37 -3.15 8.20
N SER A 314 -16.40 -3.74 8.89
CA SER A 314 -16.52 -5.13 9.35
C SER A 314 -16.58 -5.27 10.87
N LEU A 315 -16.80 -4.14 11.59
CA LEU A 315 -16.94 -4.11 13.05
C LEU A 315 -15.74 -4.76 13.76
N ALA A 316 -14.54 -4.64 13.21
CA ALA A 316 -13.35 -5.27 13.72
C ALA A 316 -12.79 -4.54 14.97
N CYS A 317 -12.37 -5.29 15.96
CA CYS A 317 -11.40 -4.87 16.95
C CYS A 317 -10.02 -5.28 16.45
N LEU A 318 -9.16 -4.30 16.19
CA LEU A 318 -7.83 -4.58 15.64
C LEU A 318 -6.89 -5.09 16.73
N VAL A 319 -5.95 -5.94 16.32
CA VAL A 319 -4.75 -6.28 17.06
C VAL A 319 -3.58 -6.00 16.15
N ASP A 320 -2.92 -4.87 16.37
CA ASP A 320 -1.87 -4.44 15.46
C ASP A 320 -0.57 -5.19 15.67
N HIS A 321 0.21 -5.24 14.62
CA HIS A 321 1.54 -5.83 14.62
C HIS A 321 2.60 -4.81 14.21
N MET A 322 3.85 -5.11 14.59
CA MET A 322 5.02 -4.33 14.31
C MET A 322 5.30 -4.27 12.79
N GLN A 323 5.89 -3.18 12.35
CA GLN A 323 6.38 -3.05 11.00
C GLN A 323 7.59 -3.97 10.76
N THR A 324 7.82 -4.27 9.49
CA THR A 324 9.01 -5.01 9.08
C THR A 324 10.27 -4.17 9.32
N VAL A 325 11.34 -4.84 9.72
CA VAL A 325 12.65 -4.21 9.88
C VAL A 325 13.13 -3.62 8.55
N MET A 326 13.54 -2.36 8.57
CA MET A 326 14.12 -1.67 7.43
C MET A 326 15.64 -1.68 7.53
N THR A 327 16.32 -1.84 6.39
CA THR A 327 17.78 -1.81 6.27
C THR A 327 18.18 -1.03 5.04
N SER A 328 19.45 -0.57 4.98
CA SER A 328 20.01 0.07 3.78
C SER A 328 20.07 -0.92 2.61
N GLY A 329 19.65 -0.49 1.43
CA GLY A 329 19.71 -1.28 0.19
C GLY A 329 21.14 -1.57 -0.25
N GLY A 330 22.04 -0.61 -0.08
CA GLY A 330 23.42 -0.69 -0.56
C GLY A 330 23.54 -0.70 -2.09
N LEU A 331 24.75 -0.94 -2.58
CA LEU A 331 25.03 -1.19 -4.00
C LEU A 331 25.47 -2.64 -4.19
N TYR A 332 25.23 -3.20 -5.36
CA TYR A 332 25.53 -4.58 -5.71
C TYR A 332 25.98 -4.69 -7.17
N GLU A 333 26.69 -5.77 -7.50
CA GLU A 333 27.12 -6.12 -8.86
C GLU A 333 27.71 -4.93 -9.64
N SER A 334 27.17 -4.63 -10.85
CA SER A 334 27.61 -3.55 -11.74
C SER A 334 27.51 -2.17 -11.09
N LEU A 335 26.53 -1.93 -10.19
CA LEU A 335 26.40 -0.68 -9.46
C LEU A 335 27.57 -0.47 -8.48
N ALA A 336 28.02 -1.53 -7.82
CA ALA A 336 29.17 -1.46 -6.92
C ALA A 336 30.48 -1.29 -7.70
N GLU A 337 30.60 -1.94 -8.87
CA GLU A 337 31.76 -1.78 -9.74
C GLU A 337 31.82 -0.36 -10.31
N LEU A 338 30.71 0.22 -10.74
CA LEU A 338 30.65 1.61 -11.19
C LEU A 338 31.10 2.58 -10.08
N ASP A 339 30.63 2.39 -8.84
CA ASP A 339 31.05 3.22 -7.70
C ASP A 339 32.56 3.12 -7.45
N ARG A 340 33.12 1.92 -7.56
CA ARG A 340 34.57 1.69 -7.46
C ARG A 340 35.34 2.43 -8.56
N LEU A 341 34.89 2.33 -9.81
CA LEU A 341 35.52 3.01 -10.96
C LEU A 341 35.46 4.55 -10.82
N LEU A 342 34.33 5.09 -10.33
CA LEU A 342 34.17 6.52 -10.06
C LEU A 342 35.15 6.99 -8.96
N GLY A 343 35.30 6.21 -7.89
CA GLY A 343 36.28 6.50 -6.83
C GLY A 343 37.72 6.46 -7.34
N GLU A 344 38.04 5.51 -8.23
CA GLU A 344 39.36 5.40 -8.85
C GLU A 344 39.63 6.58 -9.82
N TYR A 345 38.63 7.02 -10.58
CA TYR A 345 38.70 8.19 -11.43
C TYR A 345 39.06 9.46 -10.63
N GLU A 346 38.41 9.70 -9.51
CA GLU A 346 38.69 10.86 -8.65
C GLU A 346 40.15 10.91 -8.18
N GLN A 347 40.78 9.75 -7.96
CA GLN A 347 42.16 9.66 -7.53
C GLN A 347 43.19 9.93 -8.65
N VAL A 348 42.86 9.60 -9.89
CA VAL A 348 43.80 9.63 -11.02
C VAL A 348 43.46 10.62 -12.12
N LYS A 349 42.42 11.45 -11.97
CA LYS A 349 41.93 12.40 -12.98
C LYS A 349 42.99 13.42 -13.46
N HIS A 350 44.11 13.53 -12.81
CA HIS A 350 45.27 14.34 -13.23
C HIS A 350 46.28 13.59 -14.09
N ASP A 351 46.17 12.24 -14.22
CA ASP A 351 46.99 11.40 -15.08
C ASP A 351 46.22 11.13 -16.38
N ARG A 352 46.47 11.86 -17.45
CA ARG A 352 45.75 11.81 -18.73
C ARG A 352 45.62 10.41 -19.34
N GLY A 353 46.62 9.54 -19.14
CA GLY A 353 46.57 8.17 -19.68
C GLY A 353 45.57 7.28 -18.95
N ARG A 354 45.58 7.34 -17.63
CA ARG A 354 44.67 6.59 -16.77
C ARG A 354 43.24 7.17 -16.83
N GLU A 355 43.13 8.50 -16.84
CA GLU A 355 41.86 9.20 -17.01
C GLU A 355 41.13 8.72 -18.26
N HIS A 356 41.83 8.67 -19.42
CA HIS A 356 41.22 8.23 -20.67
C HIS A 356 40.69 6.79 -20.60
N ALA A 357 41.48 5.87 -20.06
CA ALA A 357 41.07 4.48 -19.90
C ALA A 357 39.83 4.32 -18.97
N LEU A 358 39.87 5.03 -17.81
CA LEU A 358 38.74 4.99 -16.86
C LEU A 358 37.47 5.60 -17.43
N LYS A 359 37.54 6.65 -18.25
CA LYS A 359 36.36 7.21 -18.92
C LYS A 359 35.62 6.15 -19.75
N HIS A 360 36.33 5.32 -20.51
CA HIS A 360 35.72 4.24 -21.29
C HIS A 360 35.11 3.18 -20.38
N LEU A 361 35.84 2.74 -19.34
CA LEU A 361 35.33 1.74 -18.39
C LEU A 361 34.09 2.24 -17.66
N ILE A 362 34.04 3.50 -17.23
CA ILE A 362 32.88 4.11 -16.57
C ILE A 362 31.69 4.16 -17.52
N LEU A 363 31.86 4.59 -18.77
CA LEU A 363 30.79 4.64 -19.75
C LEU A 363 30.24 3.24 -20.08
N ASP A 364 31.12 2.24 -20.17
CA ASP A 364 30.70 0.85 -20.39
C ASP A 364 29.94 0.30 -19.18
N GLU A 365 30.38 0.60 -17.94
CA GLU A 365 29.70 0.14 -16.73
C GLU A 365 28.37 0.88 -16.48
N ILE A 366 28.24 2.17 -16.89
CA ILE A 366 26.98 2.90 -16.89
C ILE A 366 25.93 2.18 -17.77
N LYS A 367 26.34 1.76 -18.98
CA LYS A 367 25.44 0.99 -19.87
C LYS A 367 25.10 -0.37 -19.29
N LYS A 368 26.08 -1.09 -18.79
CA LYS A 368 25.87 -2.41 -18.17
C LYS A 368 24.97 -2.35 -16.93
N SER A 369 24.99 -1.23 -16.21
CA SER A 369 24.10 -0.95 -15.08
C SER A 369 22.73 -0.39 -15.50
N ASN A 370 22.47 -0.24 -16.79
CA ASN A 370 21.26 0.39 -17.34
C ASN A 370 20.99 1.81 -16.78
N LEU A 371 22.03 2.57 -16.40
CA LEU A 371 21.91 3.93 -15.82
C LEU A 371 21.89 5.04 -16.86
N ASP A 372 22.04 4.73 -18.13
CA ASP A 372 22.06 5.69 -19.25
C ASP A 372 20.74 6.49 -19.35
N SER A 373 19.60 5.87 -19.12
CA SER A 373 18.28 6.53 -19.11
C SER A 373 18.12 7.57 -17.98
N GLU A 374 18.79 7.39 -16.83
CA GLU A 374 18.77 8.34 -15.70
C GLU A 374 19.82 9.44 -15.88
N ILE A 375 21.00 9.06 -16.34
CA ILE A 375 22.10 10.00 -16.58
C ILE A 375 21.77 10.91 -17.75
N ARG A 376 21.04 10.39 -18.79
CA ARG A 376 20.59 11.16 -19.96
C ARG A 376 21.74 11.98 -20.56
N ALA A 377 22.90 11.33 -20.78
CA ALA A 377 24.05 11.93 -21.38
C ALA A 377 24.00 11.78 -22.91
N ASP A 378 24.25 12.85 -23.62
CA ASP A 378 24.45 12.86 -25.06
C ASP A 378 25.94 13.10 -25.41
N HIS A 379 26.27 13.10 -26.67
CA HIS A 379 27.66 13.32 -27.15
C HIS A 379 28.23 14.71 -26.81
N GLU A 380 27.39 15.67 -26.45
CA GLU A 380 27.78 17.04 -26.08
C GLU A 380 27.90 17.22 -24.57
N THR A 381 27.37 16.27 -23.76
CA THR A 381 27.37 16.33 -22.31
C THR A 381 28.80 16.23 -21.78
N PRO A 382 29.30 17.23 -21.02
CA PRO A 382 30.63 17.17 -20.42
C PRO A 382 30.78 15.95 -19.50
N PHE A 383 31.92 15.25 -19.59
CA PHE A 383 32.12 14.03 -18.80
C PHE A 383 32.01 14.25 -17.29
N GLU A 384 32.41 15.42 -16.78
CA GLU A 384 32.20 15.80 -15.36
C GLU A 384 30.70 15.80 -14.96
N GLU A 385 29.82 16.17 -15.87
CA GLU A 385 28.39 16.12 -15.64
C GLU A 385 27.86 14.68 -15.64
N VAL A 386 28.42 13.80 -16.46
CA VAL A 386 28.16 12.35 -16.44
C VAL A 386 28.55 11.76 -15.08
N ILE A 387 29.75 12.07 -14.59
CA ILE A 387 30.24 11.64 -13.26
C ILE A 387 29.29 12.13 -12.15
N ARG A 388 28.92 13.42 -12.19
CA ARG A 388 28.02 14.01 -11.19
C ARG A 388 26.67 13.27 -11.16
N LYS A 389 26.04 13.04 -12.31
CA LYS A 389 24.78 12.33 -12.41
C LYS A 389 24.89 10.86 -11.98
N ALA A 390 26.02 10.20 -12.30
CA ALA A 390 26.28 8.83 -11.84
C ALA A 390 26.37 8.76 -10.32
N HIS A 391 27.11 9.66 -9.67
CA HIS A 391 27.17 9.73 -8.22
C HIS A 391 25.79 10.04 -7.59
N GLU A 392 24.99 10.89 -8.20
CA GLU A 392 23.64 11.21 -7.76
C GLU A 392 22.72 9.97 -7.81
N ALA A 393 22.73 9.25 -8.93
CA ALA A 393 21.95 8.01 -9.10
C ALA A 393 22.37 6.93 -8.09
N LEU A 394 23.68 6.65 -7.99
CA LEU A 394 24.22 5.69 -7.03
C LEU A 394 23.96 6.08 -5.58
N GLY A 395 24.05 7.37 -5.25
CA GLY A 395 23.76 7.88 -3.91
C GLY A 395 22.29 7.61 -3.51
N ARG A 396 21.34 7.86 -4.42
CA ARG A 396 19.91 7.59 -4.19
C ARG A 396 19.64 6.09 -3.99
N ILE A 397 20.25 5.21 -4.79
CA ILE A 397 20.11 3.75 -4.65
C ILE A 397 20.68 3.30 -3.30
N ARG A 398 21.96 3.64 -3.01
CA ARG A 398 22.71 3.26 -1.81
C ARG A 398 21.98 3.60 -0.51
N ASN A 399 21.43 4.84 -0.42
CA ASN A 399 20.84 5.36 0.81
C ASN A 399 19.36 5.05 0.96
N SER A 400 18.72 4.38 -0.01
CA SER A 400 17.34 3.89 0.10
C SER A 400 17.21 2.82 1.17
N GLN A 401 16.09 2.85 1.90
CA GLN A 401 15.77 1.82 2.88
C GLN A 401 14.87 0.74 2.25
N ILE A 402 15.14 -0.51 2.58
CA ILE A 402 14.41 -1.67 2.07
C ILE A 402 13.93 -2.57 3.20
N HIS A 403 12.86 -3.32 2.98
CA HIS A 403 12.43 -4.33 3.94
C HIS A 403 13.42 -5.49 4.03
N HIS A 404 13.74 -5.89 5.26
CA HIS A 404 14.59 -7.05 5.55
C HIS A 404 13.72 -8.27 5.92
N GLY A 405 13.10 -8.88 4.93
CA GLY A 405 12.12 -9.95 5.09
C GLY A 405 10.70 -9.42 5.36
N MET A 406 9.94 -10.17 6.16
CA MET A 406 8.58 -9.86 6.60
C MET A 406 8.50 -9.94 8.13
N HIS A 407 7.47 -9.30 8.69
CA HIS A 407 7.13 -9.52 10.10
C HIS A 407 6.43 -10.89 10.28
N ILE A 408 6.67 -11.53 11.42
CA ILE A 408 5.92 -12.69 11.88
C ILE A 408 5.22 -12.28 13.19
N PHE A 409 3.90 -12.42 13.26
CA PHE A 409 3.10 -11.96 14.39
C PHE A 409 3.59 -12.53 15.73
N GLY A 410 3.84 -11.66 16.68
CA GLY A 410 4.38 -11.99 18.00
C GLY A 410 5.89 -12.26 18.03
N GLN A 411 6.60 -12.01 16.94
CA GLN A 411 8.07 -12.12 16.91
C GLN A 411 8.70 -10.74 16.94
N ILE A 412 9.40 -10.40 18.00
CA ILE A 412 10.16 -9.15 18.09
C ILE A 412 11.50 -9.27 17.38
N PRO A 413 12.04 -8.18 16.81
CA PRO A 413 13.36 -8.18 16.22
C PRO A 413 14.46 -8.38 17.27
N GLU A 414 15.44 -9.24 16.97
CA GLU A 414 16.56 -9.56 17.84
C GLU A 414 17.89 -9.28 17.15
N GLY A 415 18.96 -9.20 17.93
CA GLY A 415 20.33 -9.02 17.44
C GLY A 415 20.45 -7.81 16.50
N GLU A 416 21.00 -8.02 15.31
CA GLU A 416 21.22 -6.96 14.32
C GLU A 416 19.90 -6.38 13.80
N LYS A 417 18.85 -7.20 13.65
CA LYS A 417 17.51 -6.71 13.24
C LYS A 417 16.93 -5.70 14.24
N LYS A 418 17.20 -5.87 15.56
CA LYS A 418 16.80 -4.90 16.59
C LYS A 418 17.53 -3.57 16.40
N VAL A 419 18.83 -3.62 16.11
CA VAL A 419 19.66 -2.42 15.84
C VAL A 419 19.15 -1.67 14.61
N GLU A 420 18.90 -2.38 13.52
CA GLU A 420 18.37 -1.79 12.28
C GLU A 420 16.98 -1.19 12.48
N PHE A 421 16.09 -1.85 13.22
CA PHE A 421 14.76 -1.35 13.53
C PHE A 421 14.81 -0.05 14.35
N ILE A 422 15.63 0.01 15.40
CA ILE A 422 15.82 1.22 16.21
C ILE A 422 16.47 2.33 15.38
N ASN A 423 17.45 2.01 14.54
CA ASN A 423 18.08 2.98 13.64
C ASN A 423 17.06 3.61 12.68
N SER A 424 16.15 2.81 12.14
CA SER A 424 15.09 3.29 11.24
C SER A 424 14.19 4.34 11.92
N ILE A 425 13.83 4.13 13.19
CA ILE A 425 13.01 5.07 13.97
C ILE A 425 13.79 6.36 14.29
N LEU A 426 15.07 6.24 14.66
CA LEU A 426 15.91 7.36 15.07
C LEU A 426 16.54 8.12 13.88
N ARG A 427 16.31 7.64 12.65
CA ARG A 427 16.78 8.26 11.42
C ARG A 427 16.07 9.58 11.11
N TYR A 428 14.78 9.67 11.46
CA TYR A 428 13.96 10.84 11.21
C TYR A 428 14.42 12.05 12.02
N ASP A 429 14.59 13.18 11.35
CA ASP A 429 15.00 14.46 11.95
C ASP A 429 13.82 15.43 12.01
N ASP A 430 13.44 15.83 13.22
CA ASP A 430 12.40 16.80 13.46
C ASP A 430 12.98 18.01 14.15
N LYS A 431 13.43 18.96 13.36
CA LYS A 431 14.00 20.23 13.86
C LYS A 431 12.96 21.14 14.52
N GLU A 432 11.68 20.98 14.19
CA GLU A 432 10.62 21.90 14.58
C GLU A 432 9.75 21.39 15.73
N SER A 433 9.90 20.14 16.16
CA SER A 433 9.13 19.63 17.29
C SER A 433 9.55 20.32 18.60
N MET A 434 8.56 20.66 19.43
CA MET A 434 8.78 21.29 20.75
C MET A 434 9.65 20.44 21.71
N GLY A 435 10.20 19.32 21.28
CA GLY A 435 11.00 18.38 22.08
C GLY A 435 12.42 18.18 21.62
N ASN A 436 12.98 19.00 20.71
CA ASN A 436 14.36 18.84 20.21
C ASN A 436 14.70 17.37 19.83
N ARG A 437 13.85 16.73 19.03
CA ARG A 437 14.12 15.37 18.53
C ARG A 437 15.16 15.43 17.42
N VAL A 438 16.43 15.48 17.81
CA VAL A 438 17.57 15.36 16.89
C VAL A 438 17.68 13.89 16.45
N SER A 439 17.83 13.66 15.14
CA SER A 439 18.08 12.32 14.62
C SER A 439 19.49 11.83 14.98
N ILE A 440 19.68 10.53 15.04
CA ILE A 440 21.00 9.94 15.26
C ILE A 440 21.97 10.31 14.11
N ARG A 441 21.47 10.40 12.85
CA ARG A 441 22.26 10.86 11.70
C ARG A 441 22.79 12.27 11.89
N ARG A 442 21.99 13.20 12.39
CA ARG A 442 22.39 14.58 12.63
C ARG A 442 23.42 14.67 13.74
N LEU A 443 23.25 13.90 14.82
CA LEU A 443 24.27 13.83 15.87
C LEU A 443 25.62 13.36 15.31
N ILE A 444 25.63 12.27 14.53
CA ILE A 444 26.86 11.74 13.93
C ILE A 444 27.48 12.75 12.94
N ALA A 445 26.66 13.38 12.08
CA ALA A 445 27.13 14.40 11.16
C ALA A 445 27.78 15.58 11.90
N GLU A 446 27.17 16.10 12.98
CA GLU A 446 27.73 17.14 13.82
C GLU A 446 29.07 16.72 14.47
N ILE A 447 29.16 15.47 14.95
CA ILE A 447 30.41 14.92 15.51
C ILE A 447 31.53 14.89 14.46
N LEU A 448 31.17 14.57 13.21
CA LEU A 448 32.09 14.54 12.08
C LEU A 448 32.40 15.93 11.49
N GLY A 449 31.74 17.00 11.97
CA GLY A 449 31.89 18.35 11.42
C GLY A 449 31.23 18.50 10.04
N LEU A 450 30.20 17.69 9.73
CA LEU A 450 29.48 17.68 8.44
C LEU A 450 28.10 18.30 8.57
N ASP A 451 27.62 18.91 7.49
CA ASP A 451 26.25 19.39 7.38
C ASP A 451 25.37 18.30 6.77
N LEU A 452 24.46 17.72 7.59
CA LEU A 452 23.54 16.66 7.14
C LEU A 452 22.63 17.13 6.03
N ASP A 453 22.17 18.38 6.08
CA ASP A 453 21.25 18.91 5.06
C ASP A 453 21.95 19.02 3.70
N GLU A 454 23.20 19.44 3.67
CA GLU A 454 24.02 19.46 2.46
C GLU A 454 24.24 18.04 1.91
N LEU A 455 24.58 17.07 2.79
CA LEU A 455 24.79 15.68 2.39
C LEU A 455 23.53 15.07 1.75
N ILE A 456 22.34 15.37 2.26
CA ILE A 456 21.06 14.87 1.74
C ILE A 456 20.72 15.55 0.41
N THR A 457 20.90 16.87 0.32
CA THR A 457 20.46 17.67 -0.84
C THR A 457 21.32 17.43 -2.08
N ASP A 458 22.63 17.25 -1.90
CA ASP A 458 23.57 17.03 -3.01
C ASP A 458 24.45 15.80 -2.74
N GLN A 459 23.90 14.62 -3.03
CA GLN A 459 24.61 13.36 -2.83
C GLN A 459 25.78 13.13 -3.81
N SER A 460 25.83 13.92 -4.89
CA SER A 460 26.87 13.84 -5.91
C SER A 460 28.15 14.59 -5.57
N ARG A 461 28.09 15.57 -4.66
CA ARG A 461 29.25 16.41 -4.32
C ARG A 461 30.39 15.60 -3.74
N ILE A 462 31.56 15.76 -4.34
CA ILE A 462 32.80 15.11 -3.92
C ILE A 462 33.54 15.99 -2.92
N SER A 463 33.96 15.42 -1.81
CA SER A 463 34.76 16.06 -0.80
C SER A 463 36.26 15.99 -1.13
N GLU A 464 37.09 16.75 -0.41
CA GLU A 464 38.57 16.80 -0.59
C GLU A 464 39.25 15.43 -0.46
N ASN A 465 38.67 14.50 0.29
CA ASN A 465 39.16 13.12 0.42
C ASN A 465 38.64 12.15 -0.66
N GLY A 466 37.96 12.65 -1.71
CA GLY A 466 37.49 11.87 -2.85
C GLY A 466 36.19 11.09 -2.64
N LYS A 467 35.52 11.25 -1.48
CA LYS A 467 34.25 10.59 -1.18
C LYS A 467 33.06 11.48 -1.57
N SER A 468 32.04 10.88 -2.16
CA SER A 468 30.79 11.58 -2.41
C SER A 468 29.96 11.77 -1.12
N ASN A 469 29.07 12.77 -1.11
CA ASN A 469 28.12 12.96 -0.01
C ASN A 469 27.23 11.73 0.19
N GLY A 470 26.87 11.01 -0.88
CA GLY A 470 26.14 9.75 -0.80
C GLY A 470 26.90 8.66 -0.02
N GLN A 471 28.22 8.52 -0.24
CA GLN A 471 29.08 7.60 0.52
C GLN A 471 29.23 8.04 1.99
N ARG A 472 29.26 9.35 2.26
CA ARG A 472 29.29 9.86 3.64
C ARG A 472 28.01 9.61 4.42
N LEU A 473 26.84 9.66 3.75
CA LEU A 473 25.57 9.27 4.37
C LEU A 473 25.56 7.80 4.76
N GLU A 474 26.13 6.92 3.93
CA GLU A 474 26.27 5.50 4.26
C GLU A 474 27.19 5.28 5.47
N GLU A 475 28.33 6.01 5.55
CA GLU A 475 29.21 6.00 6.73
C GLU A 475 28.48 6.44 8.00
N ILE A 476 27.67 7.51 7.92
CA ILE A 476 26.86 8.01 9.04
C ILE A 476 25.85 6.93 9.48
N ASP A 477 25.20 6.23 8.54
CA ASP A 477 24.26 5.15 8.87
C ASP A 477 24.98 3.98 9.58
N SER A 478 26.16 3.59 9.12
CA SER A 478 26.98 2.55 9.77
C SER A 478 27.37 2.95 11.19
N LEU A 479 27.87 4.17 11.38
CA LEU A 479 28.25 4.69 12.71
C LEU A 479 27.04 4.83 13.64
N SER A 480 25.87 5.15 13.09
CA SER A 480 24.60 5.18 13.87
C SER A 480 24.26 3.80 14.44
N LYS A 481 24.38 2.75 13.64
CA LYS A 481 24.17 1.36 14.07
C LYS A 481 25.20 0.93 15.14
N ASP A 482 26.46 1.29 14.97
CA ASP A 482 27.52 1.00 15.95
C ASP A 482 27.23 1.69 17.30
N LEU A 483 26.74 2.91 17.26
CA LEU A 483 26.34 3.65 18.45
C LEU A 483 25.16 2.99 19.16
N ILE A 484 24.12 2.57 18.43
CA ILE A 484 22.96 1.84 18.96
C ILE A 484 23.39 0.53 19.60
N ARG A 485 24.24 -0.29 18.94
CA ARG A 485 24.80 -1.53 19.50
C ARG A 485 25.53 -1.28 20.82
N THR A 486 26.29 -0.20 20.90
CA THR A 486 27.02 0.17 22.11
C THR A 486 26.07 0.48 23.27
N PHE A 487 24.96 1.20 22.99
CA PHE A 487 23.98 1.52 24.02
C PHE A 487 23.22 0.27 24.52
N ILE A 488 22.76 -0.59 23.63
CA ILE A 488 22.05 -1.84 23.96
C ILE A 488 22.97 -2.78 24.78
N ASN A 489 24.22 -2.97 24.38
CA ASN A 489 25.13 -3.94 25.01
C ASN A 489 25.83 -3.44 26.29
N SER A 490 25.62 -2.20 26.68
CA SER A 490 26.35 -1.60 27.83
C SER A 490 25.44 -0.73 28.71
N PRO A 491 24.25 -1.21 29.13
CA PRO A 491 23.28 -0.40 29.86
C PRO A 491 23.74 0.02 31.27
N GLU A 492 24.67 -0.72 31.89
CA GLU A 492 25.16 -0.46 33.23
C GLU A 492 26.36 0.52 33.27
N LYS A 493 26.96 0.82 32.13
CA LYS A 493 28.07 1.80 32.10
C LYS A 493 27.48 3.21 32.24
N LYS A 494 28.05 3.99 33.21
CA LYS A 494 27.68 5.41 33.31
C LYS A 494 27.79 6.05 31.93
N LEU A 495 26.75 6.78 31.53
CA LEU A 495 26.68 7.47 30.24
C LEU A 495 27.96 8.21 29.87
N SER A 496 28.63 8.81 30.90
CA SER A 496 29.93 9.46 30.75
C SER A 496 31.06 8.52 30.29
N SER A 497 31.01 7.22 30.65
CA SER A 497 32.01 6.23 30.19
C SER A 497 31.74 5.70 28.80
N ILE A 498 30.46 5.61 28.39
CA ILE A 498 30.07 5.26 27.05
C ILE A 498 30.46 6.38 26.07
N ILE A 499 30.05 7.62 26.41
CA ILE A 499 30.45 8.81 25.63
C ILE A 499 31.96 8.89 25.51
N ARG A 500 32.71 8.73 26.62
CA ARG A 500 34.16 8.72 26.60
C ARG A 500 34.72 7.59 25.73
N GLY A 501 34.19 6.37 25.81
CA GLY A 501 34.60 5.21 25.00
C GLY A 501 34.39 5.45 23.50
N ILE A 502 33.25 6.04 23.11
CA ILE A 502 32.95 6.42 21.73
C ILE A 502 33.99 7.44 21.21
N PHE A 503 34.26 8.50 22.00
CA PHE A 503 35.20 9.56 21.62
C PHE A 503 36.68 9.18 21.74
N THR A 504 37.02 8.14 22.46
CA THR A 504 38.44 7.70 22.61
C THR A 504 38.82 6.44 21.82
N GLY A 505 37.86 5.82 21.12
CA GLY A 505 38.10 4.61 20.34
C GLY A 505 38.40 3.34 21.19
N GLN A 506 38.40 3.43 22.52
CA GLN A 506 38.83 2.32 23.42
C GLN A 506 37.81 1.18 23.54
N ASN A 507 36.52 1.39 23.20
CA ASN A 507 35.48 0.36 23.33
C ASN A 507 35.33 -0.55 22.11
N PHE A 508 35.86 -0.19 20.96
CA PHE A 508 35.76 -0.99 19.73
C PHE A 508 36.86 -2.06 19.60
N ALA A 509 37.98 -1.89 20.26
CA ALA A 509 39.13 -2.81 20.19
C ALA A 509 39.13 -3.92 21.24
N GLU A 510 38.47 -3.73 22.39
CA GLU A 510 38.65 -4.65 23.55
C GLU A 510 37.64 -5.84 23.63
N LYS A 511 36.63 -5.89 22.79
CA LYS A 511 35.65 -6.98 22.80
C LYS A 511 35.58 -7.72 21.47
N GLY A 512 36.67 -8.34 21.01
CA GLY A 512 36.66 -9.51 20.10
C GLY A 512 35.49 -9.63 19.10
N ILE A 513 34.96 -8.52 18.60
CA ILE A 513 33.97 -8.53 17.53
C ILE A 513 34.74 -8.84 16.25
N ASN A 514 34.54 -10.06 15.77
CA ASN A 514 35.18 -10.61 14.59
C ASN A 514 35.07 -9.66 13.40
N PRO A 515 36.19 -9.17 12.82
CA PRO A 515 36.15 -8.23 11.68
C PRO A 515 35.60 -8.85 10.38
N ALA A 516 35.12 -10.07 10.41
CA ALA A 516 34.66 -10.80 9.24
C ALA A 516 33.30 -10.33 8.64
N ILE A 517 32.63 -9.32 9.23
CA ILE A 517 31.36 -8.79 8.69
C ILE A 517 31.54 -7.43 7.99
N SER A 518 32.69 -6.79 8.12
CA SER A 518 33.04 -5.61 7.31
C SER A 518 34.02 -6.04 6.24
N GLN A 519 33.55 -6.32 5.04
CA GLN A 519 34.43 -6.58 3.88
C GLN A 519 35.15 -5.32 3.37
N ASN A 520 35.10 -4.22 4.11
CA ASN A 520 35.86 -3.00 3.77
C ASN A 520 36.99 -2.74 4.78
N PRO A 521 38.22 -3.09 4.42
CA PRO A 521 39.38 -2.97 5.33
C PRO A 521 39.71 -1.52 5.73
N GLU A 522 39.19 -0.52 5.01
CA GLU A 522 39.52 0.90 5.27
C GLU A 522 38.71 1.52 6.42
N VAL A 523 37.53 0.99 6.73
CA VAL A 523 36.71 1.51 7.84
C VAL A 523 37.29 1.12 9.21
N SER A 524 38.07 0.05 9.28
CA SER A 524 38.71 -0.41 10.53
C SER A 524 39.97 0.38 10.94
N GLN A 525 40.44 1.30 10.10
CA GLN A 525 41.71 2.02 10.33
C GLN A 525 41.59 3.49 10.75
N ASN A 526 40.39 4.02 11.01
CA ASN A 526 40.22 5.43 11.37
C ASN A 526 39.75 5.67 12.83
N PRO A 527 40.57 5.36 13.84
CA PRO A 527 40.31 5.75 15.23
C PRO A 527 40.50 7.26 15.49
N VAL A 528 41.00 8.01 14.51
CA VAL A 528 41.42 9.41 14.68
C VAL A 528 40.25 10.40 14.77
N ILE A 529 39.05 10.06 14.21
CA ILE A 529 37.92 10.97 14.15
C ILE A 529 37.29 11.21 15.53
N PHE A 530 37.36 10.22 16.44
CA PHE A 530 36.77 10.33 17.78
C PHE A 530 37.77 10.87 18.82
N GLN A 531 38.99 11.15 18.45
CA GLN A 531 40.06 11.69 19.35
C GLN A 531 40.10 13.22 19.42
N ASN A 532 39.17 13.94 18.72
CA ASN A 532 39.14 15.39 18.77
C ASN A 532 38.67 15.88 20.18
N PRO A 533 39.55 16.50 20.99
CA PRO A 533 39.20 16.98 22.33
C PRO A 533 38.11 18.04 22.34
N GLU A 534 37.93 18.80 21.26
CA GLU A 534 36.92 19.83 21.12
C GLU A 534 35.51 19.23 21.04
N VAL A 535 35.34 18.08 20.39
CA VAL A 535 34.07 17.36 20.28
C VAL A 535 33.68 16.70 21.61
N SER A 536 34.65 16.03 22.28
CA SER A 536 34.37 15.33 23.54
C SER A 536 34.09 16.27 24.73
N GLN A 537 34.49 17.55 24.63
CA GLN A 537 34.25 18.58 25.65
C GLN A 537 33.03 19.48 25.32
N ASN A 538 32.35 19.27 24.16
CA ASN A 538 31.18 20.06 23.78
C ASN A 538 29.94 19.62 24.58
N PRO A 539 29.42 20.46 25.52
CA PRO A 539 28.29 20.09 26.36
C PRO A 539 27.02 19.79 25.55
N ALA A 540 26.83 20.46 24.40
CA ALA A 540 25.66 20.29 23.54
C ALA A 540 25.65 18.91 22.86
N ILE A 541 26.82 18.46 22.34
CA ILE A 541 26.95 17.11 21.75
C ILE A 541 26.74 16.03 22.82
N SER A 542 27.31 16.24 24.02
CA SER A 542 27.15 15.30 25.15
C SER A 542 25.67 15.19 25.56
N GLN A 543 24.94 16.30 25.62
CA GLN A 543 23.50 16.30 25.95
C GLN A 543 22.66 15.61 24.87
N LYS A 544 22.92 15.86 23.58
CA LYS A 544 22.24 15.18 22.45
C LYS A 544 22.51 13.68 22.47
N THR A 545 23.76 13.27 22.73
CA THR A 545 24.13 11.85 22.84
C THR A 545 23.40 11.16 23.98
N ALA A 546 23.29 11.83 25.14
CA ALA A 546 22.53 11.34 26.28
C ALA A 546 21.05 11.14 25.94
N ALA A 547 20.43 12.12 25.32
CA ALA A 547 19.02 12.05 24.92
C ALA A 547 18.76 10.91 23.89
N ILE A 548 19.67 10.69 22.94
CA ILE A 548 19.55 9.58 21.98
C ILE A 548 19.72 8.24 22.69
N CYS A 549 20.67 8.11 23.63
CA CYS A 549 20.86 6.91 24.44
C CYS A 549 19.58 6.55 25.22
N GLU A 550 18.96 7.53 25.89
CA GLU A 550 17.70 7.32 26.62
C GLU A 550 16.58 6.86 25.68
N ARG A 551 16.50 7.42 24.47
CA ARG A 551 15.52 7.00 23.44
C ARG A 551 15.78 5.59 22.95
N VAL A 552 17.04 5.18 22.74
CA VAL A 552 17.40 3.80 22.34
C VAL A 552 16.90 2.80 23.38
N LEU A 553 17.17 3.06 24.66
CA LEU A 553 16.76 2.17 25.76
C LEU A 553 15.24 2.15 25.97
N ASP A 554 14.56 3.28 25.79
CA ASP A 554 13.07 3.33 25.81
C ASP A 554 12.47 2.53 24.63
N LEU A 555 13.00 2.69 23.41
CA LEU A 555 12.56 1.93 22.26
C LEU A 555 12.79 0.42 22.45
N GLU A 556 13.96 0.01 22.95
CA GLU A 556 14.22 -1.39 23.28
C GLU A 556 13.17 -1.94 24.24
N SER A 557 12.88 -1.21 25.34
CA SER A 557 11.87 -1.60 26.31
C SER A 557 10.46 -1.67 25.70
N ARG A 558 10.10 -0.80 24.77
CA ARG A 558 8.80 -0.82 24.07
C ARG A 558 8.69 -1.98 23.09
N ILE A 559 9.78 -2.31 22.37
CA ILE A 559 9.86 -3.48 21.49
C ILE A 559 9.60 -4.76 22.31
N GLU A 560 10.25 -4.91 23.47
CA GLU A 560 10.09 -6.07 24.36
C GLU A 560 8.67 -6.18 24.97
N LYS A 561 7.94 -5.07 25.07
CA LYS A 561 6.56 -5.01 25.54
C LYS A 561 5.52 -5.19 24.43
N SER A 562 5.93 -5.38 23.17
CA SER A 562 5.03 -5.66 22.05
C SER A 562 4.57 -7.12 22.08
N LEU A 563 3.58 -7.38 22.95
CA LEU A 563 3.02 -8.71 23.22
C LEU A 563 1.79 -8.97 22.34
N GLU A 564 2.00 -9.11 21.04
CA GLU A 564 0.95 -9.18 20.00
C GLU A 564 0.06 -10.41 20.16
N ILE A 565 0.64 -11.61 20.35
CA ILE A 565 -0.15 -12.84 20.52
C ILE A 565 -0.93 -12.81 21.84
N GLU A 566 -0.32 -12.34 22.92
CA GLU A 566 -0.99 -12.19 24.22
C GLU A 566 -2.18 -11.23 24.12
N ALA A 567 -2.05 -10.14 23.39
CA ALA A 567 -3.15 -9.21 23.13
C ALA A 567 -4.28 -9.88 22.34
N LEU A 568 -3.93 -10.70 21.34
CA LEU A 568 -4.91 -11.49 20.58
C LEU A 568 -5.62 -12.51 21.46
N LEU A 569 -4.90 -13.23 22.31
CA LEU A 569 -5.49 -14.19 23.28
C LEU A 569 -6.41 -13.48 24.27
N HIS A 570 -6.08 -12.26 24.73
CA HIS A 570 -7.00 -11.44 25.53
C HIS A 570 -8.31 -11.16 24.77
N GLY A 571 -8.22 -10.86 23.47
CA GLY A 571 -9.39 -10.70 22.60
C GLY A 571 -10.22 -11.97 22.48
N PHE A 572 -9.60 -13.17 22.42
CA PHE A 572 -10.28 -14.47 22.39
C PHE A 572 -11.06 -14.77 23.69
N GLU A 573 -10.64 -14.15 24.76
CA GLU A 573 -11.35 -14.26 26.05
C GLU A 573 -12.34 -13.10 26.28
N GLY A 574 -12.61 -12.27 25.30
CA GLY A 574 -13.49 -11.09 25.41
C GLY A 574 -12.96 -10.00 26.36
N LYS A 575 -11.63 -9.96 26.58
CA LYS A 575 -10.97 -8.93 27.40
C LYS A 575 -10.64 -7.71 26.54
N TYR A 576 -10.36 -6.60 27.23
CA TYR A 576 -10.04 -5.31 26.58
C TYR A 576 -8.68 -5.33 25.88
N ILE A 577 -8.64 -4.87 24.63
CA ILE A 577 -7.43 -4.59 23.89
C ILE A 577 -7.19 -3.08 23.92
N PRO A 578 -6.05 -2.60 24.45
CA PRO A 578 -5.79 -1.17 24.60
C PRO A 578 -5.83 -0.45 23.25
N ALA A 579 -6.38 0.76 23.24
CA ALA A 579 -6.27 1.64 22.09
C ALA A 579 -4.83 2.18 21.93
N GLY A 580 -4.41 2.46 20.71
CA GLY A 580 -3.08 3.00 20.43
C GLY A 580 -3.03 3.85 19.15
N PRO A 581 -1.99 4.67 18.99
CA PRO A 581 -1.74 5.37 17.73
C PRO A 581 -1.27 4.41 16.63
N SER A 582 -1.25 4.91 15.41
CA SER A 582 -0.78 4.24 14.20
C SER A 582 0.08 5.17 13.36
N GLY A 583 0.90 4.66 12.48
CA GLY A 583 1.73 5.47 11.56
C GLY A 583 3.05 4.82 11.20
N LEU A 584 3.85 5.56 10.43
CA LEU A 584 5.10 5.11 9.83
C LEU A 584 6.29 5.35 10.78
N ILE A 585 7.04 4.31 11.11
CA ILE A 585 8.24 4.43 11.99
C ILE A 585 9.34 5.26 11.32
N MET A 586 9.50 5.14 9.99
CA MET A 586 10.46 5.92 9.23
C MET A 586 10.14 7.43 9.21
N ARG A 587 8.93 7.82 9.65
CA ARG A 587 8.52 9.21 9.90
C ARG A 587 8.69 9.62 11.37
N GLY A 588 9.41 8.82 12.16
CA GLY A 588 9.69 9.10 13.58
C GLY A 588 8.51 8.81 14.53
N ARG A 589 7.52 7.98 14.11
CA ARG A 589 6.36 7.59 14.92
C ARG A 589 6.72 6.48 15.90
N ASP A 590 7.58 6.80 16.89
CA ASP A 590 7.97 5.90 17.96
C ASP A 590 6.82 5.60 18.96
N ASP A 591 5.77 6.39 18.94
CA ASP A 591 4.55 6.23 19.75
C ASP A 591 3.68 5.02 19.33
N VAL A 592 3.90 4.46 18.13
CA VAL A 592 3.23 3.22 17.70
C VAL A 592 3.68 2.00 18.48
N LEU A 593 4.82 2.05 19.15
CA LEU A 593 5.30 1.00 20.05
C LEU A 593 4.80 1.24 21.50
N PRO A 594 4.50 0.17 22.26
CA PRO A 594 4.44 -1.25 21.87
C PRO A 594 3.23 -1.56 20.98
N THR A 595 3.34 -2.59 20.12
CA THR A 595 2.23 -3.13 19.32
C THR A 595 1.38 -4.14 20.11
N GLY A 596 0.36 -4.72 19.50
CA GLY A 596 -0.67 -5.51 20.15
C GLY A 596 -1.85 -4.64 20.61
N ARG A 597 -2.14 -3.55 19.90
CA ARG A 597 -3.17 -2.56 20.26
C ARG A 597 -4.25 -2.44 19.18
N ASN A 598 -5.42 -1.93 19.60
CA ASN A 598 -6.50 -1.54 18.70
C ASN A 598 -6.28 -0.10 18.26
N PHE A 599 -5.52 0.10 17.20
CA PHE A 599 -5.15 1.44 16.77
C PHE A 599 -6.35 2.28 16.28
N TYR A 600 -6.20 3.58 16.38
CA TYR A 600 -7.18 4.58 15.96
C TYR A 600 -6.64 5.48 14.83
N SER A 601 -7.57 6.15 14.15
CA SER A 601 -7.24 7.16 13.15
C SER A 601 -7.02 8.55 13.80
N LEU A 602 -6.89 9.58 12.97
CA LEU A 602 -6.80 10.97 13.41
C LEU A 602 -8.16 11.70 13.36
N ASP A 603 -8.25 12.87 14.02
CA ASP A 603 -9.41 13.77 13.92
C ASP A 603 -9.43 14.45 12.54
N PRO A 604 -10.42 14.14 11.67
CA PRO A 604 -10.50 14.72 10.33
C PRO A 604 -10.52 16.25 10.28
N ARG A 605 -10.94 16.90 11.36
CA ARG A 605 -11.07 18.36 11.46
C ARG A 605 -9.73 19.08 11.65
N ARG A 606 -8.64 18.36 11.86
CA ARG A 606 -7.29 18.91 12.08
C ARG A 606 -6.39 18.87 10.85
N VAL A 607 -6.92 18.50 9.70
CA VAL A 607 -6.19 18.32 8.44
C VAL A 607 -6.48 19.49 7.49
N PRO A 608 -5.44 20.06 6.81
CA PRO A 608 -4.02 19.79 7.01
C PRO A 608 -3.48 20.45 8.29
N THR A 609 -2.41 19.89 8.85
CA THR A 609 -1.68 20.53 9.94
C THR A 609 -0.83 21.69 9.42
N LYS A 610 -0.34 22.56 10.34
CA LYS A 610 0.56 23.65 9.94
C LYS A 610 1.89 23.16 9.38
N ALA A 611 2.39 22.03 9.88
CA ALA A 611 3.61 21.41 9.36
C ALA A 611 3.37 20.87 7.94
N ALA A 612 2.28 20.13 7.73
CA ALA A 612 1.88 19.64 6.41
C ALA A 612 1.65 20.76 5.39
N TRP A 613 1.13 21.93 5.84
CA TRP A 613 0.99 23.10 4.99
C TRP A 613 2.33 23.56 4.41
N ARG A 614 3.39 23.63 5.23
CA ARG A 614 4.73 24.04 4.77
C ARG A 614 5.29 23.08 3.72
N VAL A 615 5.17 21.77 3.97
CA VAL A 615 5.64 20.76 3.02
C VAL A 615 4.85 20.81 1.72
N GLY A 616 3.51 20.89 1.80
CA GLY A 616 2.64 20.97 0.62
C GLY A 616 2.86 22.25 -0.20
N GLN A 617 3.14 23.37 0.44
CA GLN A 617 3.48 24.62 -0.23
C GLN A 617 4.80 24.51 -0.99
N GLN A 618 5.85 23.94 -0.38
CA GLN A 618 7.13 23.69 -1.04
C GLN A 618 6.95 22.70 -2.21
N LEU A 619 6.23 21.63 -2.00
CA LEU A 619 5.96 20.61 -3.03
C LEU A 619 5.19 21.18 -4.23
N SER A 620 4.24 22.11 -3.98
CA SER A 620 3.55 22.86 -5.03
C SER A 620 4.53 23.71 -5.85
N GLY A 621 5.45 24.43 -5.19
CA GLY A 621 6.47 25.22 -5.87
C GLY A 621 7.40 24.37 -6.74
N VAL A 622 7.97 23.30 -6.18
CA VAL A 622 8.87 22.39 -6.90
C VAL A 622 8.19 21.74 -8.09
N LEU A 623 6.90 21.36 -7.98
CA LEU A 623 6.12 20.81 -9.10
C LEU A 623 5.96 21.82 -10.23
N VAL A 624 5.57 23.05 -9.90
CA VAL A 624 5.40 24.14 -10.90
C VAL A 624 6.72 24.46 -11.57
N ASP A 625 7.81 24.56 -10.80
CA ASP A 625 9.15 24.84 -11.32
C ASP A 625 9.66 23.71 -12.23
N LYS A 626 9.41 22.44 -11.87
CA LYS A 626 9.74 21.30 -12.74
C LYS A 626 8.98 21.37 -14.06
N HIS A 627 7.66 21.54 -14.00
CA HIS A 627 6.85 21.62 -15.23
C HIS A 627 7.26 22.80 -16.11
N LEU A 628 7.61 23.93 -15.49
CA LEU A 628 8.10 25.13 -16.20
C LEU A 628 9.46 24.86 -16.89
N ARG A 629 10.33 24.06 -16.25
CA ARG A 629 11.61 23.63 -16.87
C ARG A 629 11.38 22.68 -18.02
N ASP A 630 10.47 21.70 -17.86
CA ASP A 630 10.22 20.65 -18.85
C ASP A 630 9.43 21.19 -20.06
N GLU A 631 8.33 21.93 -19.83
CA GLU A 631 7.36 22.32 -20.84
C GLU A 631 7.44 23.81 -21.25
N LYS A 632 8.27 24.62 -20.59
CA LYS A 632 8.45 26.07 -20.81
C LYS A 632 7.17 26.91 -20.62
N ARG A 633 6.18 26.36 -19.87
CA ARG A 633 4.91 27.00 -19.53
C ARG A 633 4.43 26.52 -18.16
N TYR A 634 3.55 27.29 -17.55
CA TYR A 634 2.85 26.85 -16.32
C TYR A 634 1.91 25.67 -16.64
N PRO A 635 1.74 24.70 -15.70
CA PRO A 635 0.67 23.73 -15.84
C PRO A 635 -0.69 24.42 -15.68
N GLU A 636 -1.64 24.15 -16.59
CA GLU A 636 -2.99 24.66 -16.47
C GLU A 636 -3.83 23.81 -15.48
N ASN A 637 -3.65 22.46 -15.54
CA ASN A 637 -4.38 21.51 -14.71
C ASN A 637 -3.47 20.35 -14.33
N VAL A 638 -3.47 20.01 -13.03
CA VAL A 638 -2.74 18.84 -12.51
C VAL A 638 -3.74 17.78 -12.02
N GLY A 639 -3.61 16.56 -12.55
CA GLY A 639 -4.39 15.39 -12.15
C GLY A 639 -3.80 14.75 -10.89
N PHE A 640 -4.55 14.69 -9.80
CA PHE A 640 -4.10 14.10 -8.53
C PHE A 640 -4.72 12.75 -8.24
N TYR A 641 -3.90 11.77 -7.84
CA TYR A 641 -4.37 10.65 -7.05
C TYR A 641 -4.22 10.99 -5.55
N TRP A 642 -5.31 11.39 -4.91
CA TRP A 642 -5.31 11.78 -3.50
C TRP A 642 -5.83 10.64 -2.63
N MET A 643 -4.93 10.07 -1.85
CA MET A 643 -5.17 8.90 -0.99
C MET A 643 -5.41 9.29 0.47
N ALA A 644 -6.13 8.45 1.22
CA ALA A 644 -6.27 8.59 2.67
C ALA A 644 -4.92 8.47 3.41
N ASN A 645 -3.96 7.78 2.80
CA ASN A 645 -2.59 7.66 3.27
C ASN A 645 -1.91 9.03 3.42
N ASP A 646 -2.13 9.97 2.49
CA ASP A 646 -1.63 11.35 2.60
C ASP A 646 -2.08 12.01 3.90
N ILE A 647 -3.35 11.80 4.28
CA ILE A 647 -3.90 12.37 5.50
C ILE A 647 -3.33 11.68 6.74
N MET A 648 -3.31 10.34 6.75
CA MET A 648 -2.97 9.57 7.95
C MET A 648 -1.46 9.35 8.17
N TRP A 649 -0.65 9.44 7.11
CA TRP A 649 0.82 9.33 7.20
C TRP A 649 1.54 10.68 7.25
N ALA A 650 0.95 11.70 6.61
CA ALA A 650 1.60 12.98 6.36
C ALA A 650 0.70 14.19 6.68
N ASP A 651 -0.32 13.99 7.53
CA ASP A 651 -1.18 15.05 8.07
C ASP A 651 -1.82 15.96 7.00
N GLY A 652 -1.93 15.48 5.74
CA GLY A 652 -2.54 16.19 4.62
C GLY A 652 -1.59 17.08 3.81
N GLU A 653 -0.34 16.67 3.63
CA GLU A 653 0.61 17.38 2.74
C GLU A 653 0.06 17.54 1.31
N GLY A 654 -0.61 16.52 0.73
CA GLY A 654 -1.23 16.60 -0.59
C GLY A 654 -2.46 17.50 -0.62
N MET A 655 -3.26 17.52 0.45
CA MET A 655 -4.33 18.52 0.60
C MET A 655 -3.77 19.94 0.57
N ALA A 656 -2.69 20.17 1.31
CA ALA A 656 -1.98 21.44 1.37
C ALA A 656 -1.39 21.82 0.01
N GLN A 657 -0.83 20.87 -0.74
CA GLN A 657 -0.33 21.08 -2.10
C GLN A 657 -1.44 21.52 -3.05
N ILE A 658 -2.60 20.84 -3.02
CA ILE A 658 -3.78 21.22 -3.83
C ILE A 658 -4.24 22.63 -3.49
N MET A 659 -4.34 22.99 -2.20
CA MET A 659 -4.71 24.34 -1.76
C MET A 659 -3.71 25.38 -2.26
N SER A 660 -2.41 25.10 -2.16
CA SER A 660 -1.35 25.99 -2.63
C SER A 660 -1.42 26.20 -4.14
N LEU A 661 -1.65 25.16 -4.96
CA LEU A 661 -1.80 25.26 -6.42
C LEU A 661 -2.97 26.17 -6.80
N LEU A 662 -4.12 26.02 -6.13
CA LEU A 662 -5.29 26.88 -6.30
C LEU A 662 -5.04 28.33 -5.84
N GLY A 663 -3.98 28.59 -5.07
CA GLY A 663 -3.67 29.92 -4.49
C GLY A 663 -4.60 30.27 -3.33
N VAL A 664 -4.89 29.29 -2.47
CA VAL A 664 -5.58 29.48 -1.19
C VAL A 664 -4.72 28.96 -0.04
N GLU A 665 -4.89 29.47 1.15
CA GLU A 665 -4.19 29.03 2.36
C GLU A 665 -5.15 28.58 3.46
N PRO A 666 -4.81 27.56 4.27
CA PRO A 666 -5.64 27.11 5.37
C PRO A 666 -5.72 28.15 6.50
N VAL A 667 -6.88 28.27 7.12
CA VAL A 667 -7.12 29.07 8.31
C VAL A 667 -7.46 28.16 9.48
N TRP A 668 -6.68 28.22 10.57
CA TRP A 668 -6.88 27.36 11.75
C TRP A 668 -7.50 28.09 12.91
N LEU A 669 -8.28 27.38 13.70
CA LEU A 669 -8.70 27.81 15.05
C LEU A 669 -7.52 27.66 16.03
N SER A 670 -7.63 28.26 17.20
CA SER A 670 -6.63 28.22 18.28
C SER A 670 -6.34 26.78 18.79
N ASN A 671 -7.31 25.88 18.66
CA ASN A 671 -7.18 24.47 19.03
C ASN A 671 -6.57 23.58 17.92
N GLY A 672 -6.10 24.18 16.82
CA GLY A 672 -5.50 23.46 15.68
C GLY A 672 -6.49 22.86 14.69
N GLN A 673 -7.80 23.03 14.89
CA GLN A 673 -8.79 22.59 13.91
C GLN A 673 -8.81 23.55 12.70
N LEU A 674 -9.03 23.00 11.50
CA LEU A 674 -9.22 23.78 10.29
C LEU A 674 -10.56 24.54 10.37
N LYS A 675 -10.52 25.86 10.24
CA LYS A 675 -11.71 26.72 10.14
C LYS A 675 -12.22 26.81 8.69
N GLY A 676 -11.33 26.76 7.72
CA GLY A 676 -11.55 26.95 6.29
C GLY A 676 -10.29 27.43 5.60
N PHE A 677 -10.43 28.28 4.62
CA PHE A 677 -9.31 28.83 3.84
C PHE A 677 -9.46 30.35 3.65
N SER A 678 -8.35 30.99 3.25
CA SER A 678 -8.33 32.36 2.71
C SER A 678 -7.70 32.34 1.31
N ILE A 679 -8.15 33.30 0.46
CA ILE A 679 -7.64 33.42 -0.90
C ILE A 679 -6.38 34.29 -0.86
N ILE A 680 -5.28 33.76 -1.45
CA ILE A 680 -4.04 34.52 -1.63
C ILE A 680 -4.21 35.43 -2.85
N PRO A 681 -4.03 36.77 -2.73
CA PRO A 681 -4.11 37.68 -3.86
C PRO A 681 -3.08 37.32 -4.95
N LEU A 682 -3.43 37.46 -6.24
CA LEU A 682 -2.52 37.16 -7.36
C LEU A 682 -1.16 37.86 -7.26
N LYS A 683 -1.13 39.10 -6.74
CA LYS A 683 0.11 39.85 -6.56
C LYS A 683 1.06 39.16 -5.56
N GLU A 684 0.52 38.50 -4.53
CA GLU A 684 1.28 37.78 -3.52
C GLU A 684 1.61 36.36 -4.00
N LEU A 685 0.68 35.73 -4.73
CA LEU A 685 0.88 34.41 -5.31
C LEU A 685 2.01 34.38 -6.35
N GLY A 686 2.18 35.47 -7.12
CA GLY A 686 3.29 35.65 -8.10
C GLY A 686 3.26 34.71 -9.32
N ARG A 687 2.17 33.95 -9.51
CA ARG A 687 1.97 33.00 -10.62
C ARG A 687 0.47 32.80 -10.90
N PRO A 688 0.13 32.19 -12.05
CA PRO A 688 -1.27 31.79 -12.28
C PRO A 688 -1.78 30.80 -11.21
N ARG A 689 -3.09 30.82 -10.95
CA ARG A 689 -3.78 29.78 -10.20
C ARG A 689 -3.88 28.53 -11.08
N VAL A 690 -3.38 27.42 -10.58
CA VAL A 690 -3.37 26.13 -11.27
C VAL A 690 -4.66 25.39 -10.93
N ASP A 691 -5.36 24.88 -11.94
CA ASP A 691 -6.52 24.01 -11.75
C ASP A 691 -6.12 22.59 -11.34
N VAL A 692 -7.03 21.84 -10.81
CA VAL A 692 -6.79 20.47 -10.34
C VAL A 692 -7.92 19.54 -10.79
N THR A 693 -7.57 18.31 -11.15
CA THR A 693 -8.53 17.20 -11.33
C THR A 693 -8.17 16.14 -10.30
N VAL A 694 -9.01 15.97 -9.29
CA VAL A 694 -8.67 15.17 -8.12
C VAL A 694 -9.44 13.86 -8.11
N ARG A 695 -8.75 12.74 -8.29
CA ARG A 695 -9.30 11.42 -8.02
C ARG A 695 -8.99 11.03 -6.58
N VAL A 696 -10.01 10.95 -5.74
CA VAL A 696 -9.87 10.58 -4.33
C VAL A 696 -10.09 9.08 -4.12
N SER A 697 -9.32 8.47 -3.20
CA SER A 697 -9.56 7.07 -2.82
C SER A 697 -10.92 6.92 -2.11
N GLY A 698 -11.57 5.77 -2.26
CA GLY A 698 -12.84 5.49 -1.56
C GLY A 698 -12.71 5.58 -0.05
N ILE A 699 -11.54 5.23 0.49
CA ILE A 699 -11.23 5.35 1.93
C ILE A 699 -11.21 6.82 2.37
N LEU A 700 -10.58 7.70 1.59
CA LEU A 700 -10.54 9.14 1.87
C LEU A 700 -11.96 9.73 1.80
N ARG A 701 -12.69 9.40 0.74
CA ARG A 701 -14.09 9.83 0.53
C ARG A 701 -14.97 9.50 1.75
N ASP A 702 -14.83 8.29 2.29
CA ASP A 702 -15.71 7.79 3.34
C ASP A 702 -15.29 8.25 4.75
N ASN A 703 -13.99 8.46 5.01
CA ASN A 703 -13.48 8.82 6.33
C ASN A 703 -13.19 10.32 6.52
N PHE A 704 -12.98 11.06 5.43
CA PHE A 704 -12.56 12.49 5.47
C PHE A 704 -13.41 13.38 4.56
N PRO A 705 -14.75 13.24 4.56
CA PRO A 705 -15.62 14.03 3.66
C PRO A 705 -15.48 15.53 3.86
N ASN A 706 -15.17 16.00 5.08
CA ASN A 706 -14.93 17.41 5.38
C ASN A 706 -13.71 17.98 4.62
N CYS A 707 -12.67 17.18 4.37
CA CYS A 707 -11.52 17.62 3.58
C CYS A 707 -11.92 17.85 2.12
N LEU A 708 -12.77 16.97 1.56
CA LEU A 708 -13.32 17.13 0.21
C LEU A 708 -14.18 18.39 0.09
N GLU A 709 -15.04 18.66 1.10
CA GLU A 709 -15.89 19.85 1.13
C GLU A 709 -15.07 21.13 1.11
N VAL A 710 -13.96 21.20 1.88
CA VAL A 710 -13.09 22.39 1.93
C VAL A 710 -12.39 22.63 0.58
N ILE A 711 -11.86 21.58 -0.06
CA ILE A 711 -11.22 21.72 -1.38
C ILE A 711 -12.24 22.12 -2.45
N ASP A 712 -13.43 21.54 -2.44
CA ASP A 712 -14.50 21.89 -3.38
C ASP A 712 -14.97 23.35 -3.20
N GLU A 713 -15.16 23.82 -1.96
CA GLU A 713 -15.46 25.22 -1.66
C GLU A 713 -14.35 26.17 -2.14
N ALA A 714 -13.08 25.75 -2.01
CA ALA A 714 -11.94 26.54 -2.50
C ALA A 714 -11.94 26.65 -4.04
N ILE A 715 -12.22 25.55 -4.75
CA ILE A 715 -12.33 25.54 -6.22
C ILE A 715 -13.44 26.49 -6.67
N GLN A 716 -14.63 26.41 -6.07
CA GLN A 716 -15.76 27.28 -6.39
C GLN A 716 -15.42 28.75 -6.13
N ALA A 717 -14.81 29.05 -5.00
CA ALA A 717 -14.43 30.42 -4.62
C ALA A 717 -13.41 31.00 -5.62
N VAL A 718 -12.37 30.22 -5.99
CA VAL A 718 -11.32 30.64 -6.94
C VAL A 718 -11.88 30.82 -8.34
N ALA A 719 -12.75 29.92 -8.82
CA ALA A 719 -13.36 30.01 -10.14
C ALA A 719 -14.28 31.23 -10.29
N SER A 720 -14.81 31.77 -9.18
CA SER A 720 -15.71 32.92 -9.18
C SER A 720 -14.99 34.29 -9.09
N LEU A 721 -13.64 34.29 -8.96
CA LEU A 721 -12.90 35.54 -8.82
C LEU A 721 -12.90 36.39 -10.10
N ASP A 722 -12.93 37.71 -9.94
CA ASP A 722 -12.76 38.64 -11.06
C ASP A 722 -11.26 38.79 -11.42
N GLU A 723 -10.70 37.77 -12.01
CA GLU A 723 -9.30 37.67 -12.43
C GLU A 723 -9.22 37.31 -13.93
N PRO A 724 -8.13 37.67 -14.66
CA PRO A 724 -7.93 37.27 -16.04
C PRO A 724 -7.84 35.74 -16.15
N GLU A 725 -8.39 35.16 -17.21
CA GLU A 725 -8.40 33.70 -17.43
C GLU A 725 -6.98 33.11 -17.54
N GLU A 726 -6.03 33.87 -18.09
CA GLU A 726 -4.62 33.47 -18.19
C GLU A 726 -3.90 33.43 -16.84
N MET A 727 -4.50 34.03 -15.82
CA MET A 727 -4.00 34.02 -14.45
C MET A 727 -4.87 33.19 -13.50
N ASN A 728 -6.00 32.64 -13.97
CA ASN A 728 -6.91 31.83 -13.19
C ASN A 728 -7.46 30.65 -14.02
N TYR A 729 -6.70 29.55 -14.07
CA TYR A 729 -7.11 28.38 -14.85
C TYR A 729 -8.36 27.68 -14.31
N PRO A 730 -8.65 27.59 -12.99
CA PRO A 730 -9.95 27.13 -12.51
C PRO A 730 -11.13 27.90 -13.11
N LYS A 731 -11.05 29.22 -13.23
CA LYS A 731 -12.07 30.08 -13.89
C LYS A 731 -12.15 29.77 -15.39
N LYS A 732 -11.01 29.78 -16.10
CA LYS A 732 -10.91 29.48 -17.53
C LYS A 732 -11.60 28.17 -17.89
N HIS A 733 -11.28 27.09 -17.13
CA HIS A 733 -11.84 25.77 -17.41
C HIS A 733 -13.32 25.65 -17.01
N SER A 734 -13.75 26.38 -15.97
CA SER A 734 -15.17 26.42 -15.59
C SER A 734 -16.01 27.14 -16.64
N LEU A 735 -15.53 28.26 -17.21
CA LEU A 735 -16.20 28.94 -18.30
C LEU A 735 -16.29 28.07 -19.55
N ARG A 736 -15.23 27.36 -19.91
CA ARG A 736 -15.26 26.39 -21.02
C ARG A 736 -16.30 25.30 -20.79
N MET A 737 -16.37 24.72 -19.57
CA MET A 737 -17.38 23.70 -19.27
C MET A 737 -18.81 24.23 -19.37
N ILE A 738 -19.06 25.50 -19.03
CA ILE A 738 -20.36 26.15 -19.22
C ILE A 738 -20.67 26.29 -20.73
N GLU A 739 -19.70 26.66 -21.54
CA GLU A 739 -19.85 26.69 -23.00
C GLU A 739 -20.14 25.29 -23.59
N GLU A 740 -19.56 24.25 -23.02
CA GLU A 740 -19.85 22.83 -23.36
C GLU A 740 -21.22 22.35 -22.83
N GLY A 741 -21.98 23.20 -22.10
CA GLY A 741 -23.35 22.92 -21.62
C GLY A 741 -23.48 22.50 -20.16
N ALA A 742 -22.41 22.56 -19.37
CA ALA A 742 -22.50 22.32 -17.92
C ALA A 742 -23.23 23.48 -17.23
N ASP A 743 -23.99 23.18 -16.18
CA ASP A 743 -24.54 24.21 -15.30
C ASP A 743 -23.41 24.80 -14.40
N ALA A 744 -23.74 25.87 -13.71
CA ALA A 744 -22.77 26.59 -12.85
C ALA A 744 -22.14 25.66 -11.77
N ARG A 745 -22.86 24.70 -11.24
CA ARG A 745 -22.34 23.75 -10.26
C ARG A 745 -21.47 22.68 -10.93
N GLY A 746 -21.96 22.09 -12.01
CA GLY A 746 -21.25 21.09 -12.80
C GLY A 746 -19.91 21.59 -13.34
N SER A 747 -19.82 22.88 -13.72
CA SER A 747 -18.58 23.49 -14.25
C SER A 747 -17.45 23.59 -13.23
N THR A 748 -17.73 23.52 -11.93
CA THR A 748 -16.73 23.60 -10.84
C THR A 748 -16.42 22.24 -10.20
N LEU A 749 -17.01 21.15 -10.67
CA LEU A 749 -16.70 19.81 -10.16
C LEU A 749 -15.28 19.39 -10.57
N ARG A 750 -14.45 19.08 -9.59
CA ARG A 750 -13.05 18.65 -9.78
C ARG A 750 -12.66 17.45 -8.94
N ILE A 751 -13.52 17.00 -8.03
CA ILE A 751 -13.24 15.89 -7.11
C ILE A 751 -14.11 14.71 -7.51
N PHE A 752 -13.45 13.62 -7.91
CA PHE A 752 -14.09 12.43 -8.43
C PHE A 752 -13.62 11.16 -7.71
N SER A 753 -14.46 10.13 -7.67
CA SER A 753 -14.15 8.81 -7.10
C SER A 753 -15.06 7.74 -7.71
N SER A 754 -14.88 6.50 -7.25
CA SER A 754 -15.82 5.43 -7.51
C SER A 754 -17.19 5.74 -6.88
N LYS A 755 -18.23 5.03 -7.34
CA LYS A 755 -19.61 5.13 -6.82
C LYS A 755 -19.63 4.95 -5.28
N PRO A 756 -20.54 5.63 -4.55
CA PRO A 756 -20.66 5.47 -3.10
C PRO A 756 -20.74 4.00 -2.68
N GLY A 757 -19.99 3.64 -1.63
CA GLY A 757 -19.97 2.26 -1.12
C GLY A 757 -19.17 1.27 -1.94
N THR A 758 -18.48 1.71 -2.99
CA THR A 758 -17.57 0.90 -3.79
C THR A 758 -16.14 1.41 -3.69
N TYR A 759 -15.16 0.53 -3.98
CA TYR A 759 -13.75 0.83 -3.89
C TYR A 759 -13.04 0.26 -5.12
N SER A 760 -11.91 0.81 -5.53
CA SER A 760 -11.15 0.47 -6.73
C SER A 760 -11.31 1.53 -7.84
N ALA A 761 -10.54 1.37 -8.94
CA ALA A 761 -10.66 2.19 -10.14
C ALA A 761 -11.01 1.36 -11.39
N GLY A 762 -11.15 0.03 -11.25
CA GLY A 762 -11.42 -0.89 -12.35
C GLY A 762 -10.18 -1.33 -13.11
N VAL A 763 -9.25 -0.43 -13.37
CA VAL A 763 -8.06 -0.66 -14.22
C VAL A 763 -7.22 -1.84 -13.77
N GLN A 764 -6.88 -1.94 -12.48
CA GLN A 764 -6.10 -3.08 -11.98
C GLN A 764 -6.84 -4.41 -12.10
N LEU A 765 -8.17 -4.40 -12.06
CA LEU A 765 -8.97 -5.61 -12.30
C LEU A 765 -8.88 -6.05 -13.76
N ALA A 766 -8.97 -5.11 -14.69
CA ALA A 766 -8.83 -5.36 -16.13
C ALA A 766 -7.42 -5.89 -16.47
N VAL A 767 -6.38 -5.25 -15.94
CA VAL A 767 -4.98 -5.66 -16.15
C VAL A 767 -4.74 -7.09 -15.66
N TYR A 768 -5.17 -7.41 -14.43
CA TYR A 768 -4.97 -8.77 -13.88
C TYR A 768 -5.86 -9.84 -14.51
N ALA A 769 -7.04 -9.48 -15.01
CA ALA A 769 -7.91 -10.38 -15.74
C ALA A 769 -7.58 -10.48 -17.24
N SER A 770 -6.53 -9.82 -17.71
CA SER A 770 -6.16 -9.69 -19.13
C SER A 770 -7.31 -9.15 -20.02
N ALA A 771 -8.21 -8.35 -19.42
CA ALA A 771 -9.48 -7.92 -19.99
C ALA A 771 -9.39 -6.50 -20.59
N TRP A 772 -8.47 -6.32 -21.51
CA TRP A 772 -8.22 -5.05 -22.22
C TRP A 772 -7.41 -5.33 -23.49
N LYS A 773 -7.55 -4.52 -24.54
CA LYS A 773 -6.79 -4.61 -25.79
C LYS A 773 -5.65 -3.61 -25.83
N ASP A 774 -5.94 -2.36 -25.53
CA ASP A 774 -5.00 -1.25 -25.57
C ASP A 774 -5.24 -0.27 -24.40
N GLU A 775 -4.40 0.76 -24.29
CA GLU A 775 -4.49 1.79 -23.24
C GLU A 775 -5.84 2.52 -23.25
N LYS A 776 -6.53 2.60 -24.40
CA LYS A 776 -7.85 3.27 -24.50
C LYS A 776 -8.91 2.51 -23.75
N ASP A 777 -8.85 1.17 -23.75
CA ASP A 777 -9.75 0.36 -22.95
C ASP A 777 -9.56 0.63 -21.44
N LEU A 778 -8.32 0.80 -21.00
CA LEU A 778 -8.02 1.15 -19.59
C LEU A 778 -8.53 2.54 -19.24
N ALA A 779 -8.44 3.51 -20.16
CA ALA A 779 -9.00 4.86 -20.01
C ALA A 779 -10.54 4.83 -19.90
N ASP A 780 -11.21 4.07 -20.76
CA ASP A 780 -12.66 3.90 -20.74
C ASP A 780 -13.14 3.27 -19.41
N ILE A 781 -12.44 2.22 -18.96
CA ILE A 781 -12.72 1.55 -17.68
C ILE A 781 -12.48 2.51 -16.51
N PHE A 782 -11.40 3.29 -16.54
CA PHE A 782 -11.17 4.29 -15.51
C PHE A 782 -12.30 5.30 -15.43
N LEU A 783 -12.74 5.85 -16.56
CA LEU A 783 -13.84 6.82 -16.61
C LEU A 783 -15.15 6.21 -16.09
N TYR A 784 -15.47 4.99 -16.53
CA TYR A 784 -16.68 4.27 -16.09
C TYR A 784 -16.73 4.10 -14.55
N TRP A 785 -15.61 3.70 -13.96
CA TRP A 785 -15.55 3.44 -12.52
C TRP A 785 -15.50 4.70 -11.67
N ASN A 786 -14.97 5.82 -12.18
CA ASN A 786 -14.61 7.00 -11.37
C ASN A 786 -15.39 8.27 -11.69
N GLY A 787 -16.38 8.20 -12.58
CA GLY A 787 -17.20 9.33 -13.01
C GLY A 787 -18.25 9.79 -11.99
N TYR A 788 -17.98 9.74 -10.68
CA TYR A 788 -18.90 10.19 -9.62
C TYR A 788 -18.26 11.34 -8.84
N ALA A 789 -18.97 12.46 -8.75
CA ALA A 789 -18.49 13.68 -8.12
C ALA A 789 -18.74 13.73 -6.61
N TYR A 790 -17.84 14.41 -5.90
CA TYR A 790 -17.89 14.61 -4.45
C TYR A 790 -17.53 16.04 -4.07
N GLY A 791 -18.07 16.56 -2.96
CA GLY A 791 -17.80 17.88 -2.46
C GLY A 791 -18.92 18.43 -1.58
N LYS A 792 -19.01 19.73 -1.43
CA LYS A 792 -20.05 20.37 -0.64
C LYS A 792 -21.43 20.13 -1.26
N ASN A 793 -22.29 19.44 -0.52
CA ASN A 793 -23.63 19.01 -0.97
C ASN A 793 -23.64 18.10 -2.22
N VAL A 794 -22.50 17.53 -2.61
CA VAL A 794 -22.35 16.56 -3.72
C VAL A 794 -21.77 15.27 -3.16
N LYS A 795 -22.49 14.16 -3.33
CA LYS A 795 -22.15 12.89 -2.64
C LYS A 795 -22.29 11.69 -3.58
N GLY A 796 -21.47 11.64 -4.60
CA GLY A 796 -21.46 10.56 -5.59
C GLY A 796 -22.51 10.75 -6.67
N GLU A 797 -22.74 11.99 -7.07
CA GLU A 797 -23.56 12.32 -8.22
C GLU A 797 -22.83 11.89 -9.50
N GLU A 798 -23.56 11.37 -10.46
CA GLU A 798 -23.02 10.95 -11.74
C GLU A 798 -22.51 12.16 -12.52
N ALA A 799 -21.24 12.14 -12.91
CA ALA A 799 -20.49 13.27 -13.47
C ALA A 799 -19.40 12.81 -14.46
N HIS A 800 -19.66 11.75 -15.23
CA HIS A 800 -18.70 11.22 -16.22
C HIS A 800 -18.31 12.28 -17.26
N ALA A 801 -19.27 13.10 -17.74
CA ALA A 801 -19.00 14.18 -18.68
C ALA A 801 -18.09 15.27 -18.09
N GLN A 802 -18.31 15.64 -16.82
CA GLN A 802 -17.47 16.63 -16.12
C GLN A 802 -16.05 16.10 -15.88
N LEU A 803 -15.92 14.82 -15.51
CA LEU A 803 -14.61 14.19 -15.39
C LEU A 803 -13.90 14.19 -16.75
N ALA A 804 -14.56 13.75 -17.82
CA ALA A 804 -14.01 13.75 -19.17
C ALA A 804 -13.57 15.15 -19.61
N SER A 805 -14.42 16.18 -19.41
CA SER A 805 -14.06 17.58 -19.74
C SER A 805 -12.89 18.09 -18.90
N SER A 806 -12.81 17.75 -17.61
CA SER A 806 -11.68 18.12 -16.74
C SER A 806 -10.37 17.47 -17.22
N LEU A 807 -10.41 16.18 -17.59
CA LEU A 807 -9.25 15.43 -18.08
C LEU A 807 -8.65 16.00 -19.38
N LYS A 808 -9.46 16.65 -20.25
CA LYS A 808 -8.98 17.30 -21.48
C LYS A 808 -7.94 18.38 -21.23
N THR A 809 -7.89 18.98 -20.06
CA THR A 809 -6.99 20.07 -19.69
C THR A 809 -5.81 19.63 -18.83
N VAL A 810 -5.76 18.38 -18.41
CA VAL A 810 -4.65 17.87 -17.59
C VAL A 810 -3.34 17.90 -18.37
N ASP A 811 -2.34 18.58 -17.84
CA ASP A 811 -0.99 18.66 -18.37
C ASP A 811 -0.04 17.66 -17.71
N ALA A 812 -0.29 17.35 -16.45
CA ALA A 812 0.51 16.38 -15.70
C ALA A 812 -0.37 15.64 -14.69
N THR A 813 -0.04 14.38 -14.42
CA THR A 813 -0.61 13.61 -13.29
C THR A 813 0.43 13.52 -12.19
N PHE A 814 -0.05 13.43 -10.94
CA PHE A 814 0.80 13.52 -9.75
C PHE A 814 0.38 12.54 -8.65
N ASN A 815 1.38 11.92 -8.05
CA ASN A 815 1.30 11.21 -6.78
C ASN A 815 2.62 11.43 -6.01
N LYS A 816 2.71 10.98 -4.76
CA LYS A 816 3.92 11.16 -3.94
C LYS A 816 4.23 9.95 -3.06
N VAL A 817 5.49 9.85 -2.65
CA VAL A 817 5.98 8.95 -1.59
C VAL A 817 6.32 9.76 -0.34
N VAL A 818 6.00 9.19 0.81
CA VAL A 818 6.25 9.83 2.13
C VAL A 818 7.25 9.04 2.98
N SER A 819 7.52 7.79 2.63
CA SER A 819 8.41 6.88 3.36
C SER A 819 8.85 5.73 2.46
N ASP A 820 10.03 5.17 2.73
CA ASP A 820 10.50 3.94 2.08
C ASP A 820 9.74 2.66 2.53
N GLU A 821 8.89 2.73 3.56
CA GLU A 821 8.04 1.59 3.97
C GLU A 821 7.04 1.20 2.88
N TYR A 822 6.60 2.16 2.06
CA TYR A 822 5.68 1.95 0.95
C TYR A 822 6.21 2.58 -0.34
N ASP A 823 6.32 1.79 -1.40
CA ASP A 823 6.82 2.20 -2.70
C ASP A 823 5.79 2.00 -3.82
N LEU A 824 6.11 2.41 -5.04
CA LEU A 824 5.24 2.29 -6.23
C LEU A 824 4.82 0.84 -6.55
N LEU A 825 5.63 -0.14 -6.15
CA LEU A 825 5.34 -1.56 -6.29
C LEU A 825 4.71 -2.16 -5.02
N GLY A 826 4.37 -1.35 -4.03
CA GLY A 826 3.78 -1.77 -2.76
C GLY A 826 2.28 -2.09 -2.83
N CYS A 827 1.52 -1.48 -3.75
CA CYS A 827 0.08 -1.71 -3.93
C CYS A 827 -0.33 -1.62 -5.41
N CYS A 828 -1.23 -2.51 -5.85
CA CYS A 828 -1.81 -2.44 -7.20
C CYS A 828 -2.70 -1.20 -7.43
N CYS A 829 -3.16 -0.56 -6.35
CA CYS A 829 -3.92 0.68 -6.45
C CYS A 829 -3.09 1.84 -7.02
N TYR A 830 -1.77 1.81 -6.92
CA TYR A 830 -0.93 2.86 -7.48
C TYR A 830 -1.03 2.90 -9.01
N PHE A 831 -0.70 1.83 -9.71
CA PHE A 831 -0.85 1.80 -11.17
C PHE A 831 -2.33 1.81 -11.60
N GLY A 832 -3.21 1.14 -10.85
CA GLY A 832 -4.64 1.08 -11.20
C GLY A 832 -5.37 2.41 -11.11
N VAL A 833 -4.94 3.31 -10.24
CA VAL A 833 -5.55 4.64 -10.05
C VAL A 833 -4.72 5.74 -10.70
N HIS A 834 -3.44 5.88 -10.35
CA HIS A 834 -2.59 6.91 -10.94
C HIS A 834 -2.32 6.62 -12.43
N GLY A 835 -1.95 5.37 -12.77
CA GLY A 835 -1.80 4.96 -14.16
C GLY A 835 -3.11 5.09 -14.94
N GLY A 836 -4.23 4.61 -14.37
CA GLY A 836 -5.54 4.78 -15.01
C GLY A 836 -5.96 6.25 -15.22
N LEU A 837 -5.65 7.14 -14.27
CA LEU A 837 -5.84 8.59 -14.42
C LEU A 837 -4.97 9.15 -15.55
N THR A 838 -3.74 8.68 -15.67
CA THR A 838 -2.81 9.08 -16.74
C THR A 838 -3.32 8.62 -18.09
N ALA A 839 -3.70 7.35 -18.26
CA ALA A 839 -4.28 6.82 -19.49
C ALA A 839 -5.55 7.59 -19.90
N ALA A 840 -6.44 7.86 -18.94
CA ALA A 840 -7.65 8.63 -19.19
C ALA A 840 -7.36 10.09 -19.59
N ALA A 841 -6.35 10.73 -18.99
CA ALA A 841 -5.94 12.09 -19.33
C ALA A 841 -5.29 12.15 -20.73
N LYS A 842 -4.41 11.21 -21.07
CA LYS A 842 -3.84 11.07 -22.42
C LYS A 842 -4.95 10.88 -23.46
N GLN A 843 -5.89 9.97 -23.22
CA GLN A 843 -7.02 9.71 -24.13
C GLN A 843 -7.93 10.93 -24.29
N ALA A 844 -8.31 11.60 -23.21
CA ALA A 844 -9.22 12.73 -23.25
C ALA A 844 -8.60 13.99 -23.87
N SER A 845 -7.32 14.26 -23.60
CA SER A 845 -6.60 15.43 -24.11
C SER A 845 -6.04 15.24 -25.52
N GLY A 846 -5.84 13.99 -25.97
CA GLY A 846 -5.13 13.66 -27.21
C GLY A 846 -3.67 14.09 -27.21
N ARG A 847 -3.07 14.34 -26.03
CA ARG A 847 -1.69 14.81 -25.84
C ARG A 847 -0.94 13.84 -24.94
N ASP A 848 0.38 13.89 -25.04
CA ASP A 848 1.22 13.30 -24.02
C ASP A 848 1.06 14.08 -22.70
N VAL A 849 0.89 13.36 -21.58
CA VAL A 849 0.65 13.92 -20.25
C VAL A 849 1.83 13.53 -19.36
N ARG A 850 2.50 14.51 -18.77
CA ARG A 850 3.63 14.24 -17.87
C ARG A 850 3.20 13.45 -16.66
N VAL A 851 4.01 12.49 -16.25
CA VAL A 851 3.75 11.67 -15.05
C VAL A 851 4.78 12.02 -13.98
N TYR A 852 4.36 12.84 -13.02
CA TYR A 852 5.25 13.34 -11.97
C TYR A 852 5.05 12.59 -10.66
N PHE A 853 6.14 12.47 -9.92
CA PHE A 853 6.16 11.82 -8.62
C PHE A 853 6.89 12.67 -7.59
N GLY A 854 6.19 13.03 -6.51
CA GLY A 854 6.72 13.82 -5.40
C GLY A 854 7.40 12.96 -4.36
N ASP A 855 8.48 13.46 -3.80
CA ASP A 855 9.23 12.83 -2.73
C ASP A 855 9.25 13.72 -1.49
N THR A 856 8.58 13.28 -0.42
CA THR A 856 8.56 13.94 0.88
C THR A 856 9.10 13.05 2.00
N ARG A 857 9.93 12.03 1.65
CA ARG A 857 10.64 11.19 2.64
C ARG A 857 11.49 12.01 3.59
N GLU A 858 12.13 13.03 3.06
CA GLU A 858 12.80 14.09 3.83
C GLU A 858 11.97 15.38 3.69
N PRO A 859 11.05 15.70 4.63
CA PRO A 859 10.08 16.80 4.48
C PRO A 859 10.68 18.19 4.35
N GLN A 860 11.97 18.35 4.67
CA GLN A 860 12.71 19.61 4.51
C GLN A 860 13.37 19.74 3.14
N HIS A 861 13.45 18.65 2.36
CA HIS A 861 14.10 18.54 1.06
C HIS A 861 13.18 17.85 0.07
N VAL A 862 12.04 18.51 -0.23
CA VAL A 862 11.03 17.95 -1.14
C VAL A 862 11.53 17.99 -2.58
N GLU A 863 11.27 16.92 -3.32
CA GLU A 863 11.60 16.80 -4.74
C GLU A 863 10.39 16.40 -5.56
N VAL A 864 10.42 16.72 -6.87
CA VAL A 864 9.50 16.19 -7.87
C VAL A 864 10.32 15.64 -9.02
N ARG A 865 10.07 14.36 -9.35
CA ARG A 865 10.76 13.62 -10.40
C ARG A 865 9.77 13.10 -11.43
N ASP A 866 10.28 12.58 -12.55
CA ASP A 866 9.50 11.76 -13.46
C ASP A 866 9.21 10.41 -12.76
N MET A 867 8.03 9.86 -12.99
CA MET A 867 7.66 8.58 -12.37
C MET A 867 8.57 7.44 -12.83
N ALA A 868 9.02 7.46 -14.08
CA ALA A 868 9.98 6.49 -14.61
C ALA A 868 11.26 6.41 -13.77
N ASP A 869 11.79 7.55 -13.32
CA ASP A 869 13.00 7.58 -12.45
C ASP A 869 12.73 6.92 -11.09
N GLU A 870 11.54 7.12 -10.52
CA GLU A 870 11.16 6.45 -9.26
C GLU A 870 10.92 4.95 -9.46
N LEU A 871 10.34 4.52 -10.59
CA LEU A 871 10.20 3.09 -10.92
C LEU A 871 11.56 2.40 -11.03
N ARG A 872 12.51 2.99 -11.78
CA ARG A 872 13.88 2.48 -11.90
C ARG A 872 14.54 2.34 -10.53
N ARG A 873 14.40 3.37 -9.67
CA ARG A 873 14.93 3.33 -8.30
C ARG A 873 14.34 2.19 -7.49
N VAL A 874 13.02 2.02 -7.49
CA VAL A 874 12.33 0.98 -6.73
C VAL A 874 12.68 -0.41 -7.23
N VAL A 875 12.78 -0.62 -8.54
CA VAL A 875 13.19 -1.90 -9.13
C VAL A 875 14.60 -2.26 -8.66
N ARG A 876 15.57 -1.33 -8.79
CA ARG A 876 16.97 -1.59 -8.39
C ARG A 876 17.14 -1.72 -6.87
N THR A 877 16.44 -0.91 -6.09
CA THR A 877 16.63 -0.95 -4.63
C THR A 877 15.96 -2.15 -3.99
N ARG A 878 14.93 -2.73 -4.62
CA ARG A 878 14.14 -3.82 -4.04
C ARG A 878 14.02 -5.02 -4.97
N LEU A 879 13.24 -4.91 -6.05
CA LEU A 879 12.84 -6.10 -6.83
C LEU A 879 14.05 -6.90 -7.34
N LEU A 880 15.08 -6.23 -7.84
CA LEU A 880 16.31 -6.84 -8.34
C LEU A 880 17.47 -6.81 -7.31
N ASN A 881 17.24 -6.31 -6.10
CA ASN A 881 18.29 -6.25 -5.08
C ASN A 881 18.46 -7.60 -4.40
N PRO A 882 19.65 -8.23 -4.47
CA PRO A 882 19.90 -9.54 -3.86
C PRO A 882 19.59 -9.60 -2.36
N LYS A 883 19.87 -8.52 -1.62
CA LYS A 883 19.60 -8.44 -0.18
C LYS A 883 18.10 -8.51 0.12
N TRP A 884 17.27 -7.86 -0.70
CA TRP A 884 15.82 -7.93 -0.58
C TRP A 884 15.29 -9.31 -0.98
N ILE A 885 15.79 -9.88 -2.08
CA ILE A 885 15.43 -11.23 -2.57
C ILE A 885 15.72 -12.27 -1.49
N GLU A 886 16.93 -12.26 -0.91
CA GLU A 886 17.30 -13.17 0.17
C GLU A 886 16.41 -13.00 1.42
N GLY A 887 16.03 -11.76 1.74
CA GLY A 887 15.06 -11.48 2.79
C GLY A 887 13.70 -12.13 2.51
N MET A 888 13.21 -12.09 1.26
CA MET A 888 11.96 -12.74 0.86
C MET A 888 12.08 -14.27 0.86
N LYS A 889 13.19 -14.84 0.41
CA LYS A 889 13.43 -16.29 0.38
C LYS A 889 13.28 -16.94 1.78
N GLN A 890 13.57 -16.22 2.87
CA GLN A 890 13.38 -16.70 4.24
C GLN A 890 11.92 -17.02 4.58
N HIS A 891 10.95 -16.50 3.82
CA HIS A 891 9.51 -16.66 4.03
C HIS A 891 8.84 -17.63 3.04
N GLY A 892 9.63 -18.45 2.32
CA GLY A 892 9.16 -19.53 1.45
C GLY A 892 7.99 -19.11 0.55
N TYR A 893 6.83 -19.74 0.73
CA TYR A 893 5.63 -19.47 -0.07
C TYR A 893 5.25 -17.98 -0.07
N LYS A 894 5.27 -17.31 1.09
CA LYS A 894 4.93 -15.89 1.18
C LYS A 894 5.93 -14.99 0.49
N GLY A 895 7.22 -15.31 0.59
CA GLY A 895 8.27 -14.58 -0.11
C GLY A 895 8.14 -14.68 -1.62
N ALA A 896 7.93 -15.89 -2.14
CA ALA A 896 7.65 -16.16 -3.56
C ALA A 896 6.41 -15.39 -4.06
N GLN A 897 5.34 -15.39 -3.27
CA GLN A 897 4.13 -14.60 -3.55
C GLN A 897 4.42 -13.12 -3.69
N ASP A 898 5.21 -12.51 -2.78
CA ASP A 898 5.47 -11.07 -2.80
C ASP A 898 6.40 -10.65 -3.95
N ILE A 899 7.34 -11.50 -4.36
CA ILE A 899 8.13 -11.28 -5.58
C ILE A 899 7.20 -11.24 -6.80
N SER A 900 6.35 -12.26 -6.98
CA SER A 900 5.41 -12.33 -8.11
C SER A 900 4.45 -11.14 -8.17
N LYS A 901 3.97 -10.67 -7.02
CA LYS A 901 3.12 -9.47 -6.96
C LYS A 901 3.82 -8.23 -7.49
N ARG A 902 5.10 -8.03 -7.18
CA ARG A 902 5.86 -6.88 -7.64
C ARG A 902 6.08 -6.93 -9.14
N VAL A 903 6.36 -8.09 -9.71
CA VAL A 903 6.44 -8.29 -11.17
C VAL A 903 5.11 -7.93 -11.84
N GLY A 904 4.00 -8.43 -11.33
CA GLY A 904 2.66 -8.08 -11.84
C GLY A 904 2.33 -6.58 -11.76
N ARG A 905 2.94 -5.84 -10.82
CA ARG A 905 2.78 -4.38 -10.69
C ARG A 905 3.67 -3.62 -11.66
N VAL A 906 4.88 -4.11 -11.96
CA VAL A 906 5.72 -3.57 -13.05
C VAL A 906 4.95 -3.65 -14.38
N TYR A 907 4.40 -4.82 -14.70
CA TYR A 907 3.52 -5.01 -15.86
C TYR A 907 2.33 -4.02 -15.85
N GLY A 908 1.69 -3.83 -14.70
CA GLY A 908 0.55 -2.92 -14.57
C GLY A 908 0.91 -1.45 -14.80
N TRP A 909 2.10 -1.01 -14.36
CA TRP A 909 2.61 0.33 -14.62
C TRP A 909 2.87 0.53 -16.12
N GLU A 910 3.51 -0.41 -16.80
CA GLU A 910 3.72 -0.32 -18.24
C GLU A 910 2.40 -0.27 -19.00
N ALA A 911 1.47 -1.18 -18.70
CA ALA A 911 0.15 -1.22 -19.32
C ALA A 911 -0.64 0.09 -19.21
N SER A 912 -0.44 0.87 -18.16
CA SER A 912 -1.24 2.08 -17.88
C SER A 912 -0.51 3.40 -18.10
N THR A 913 0.81 3.40 -18.26
CA THR A 913 1.59 4.65 -18.37
C THR A 913 2.62 4.65 -19.49
N GLN A 914 3.11 3.47 -19.90
CA GLN A 914 4.22 3.30 -20.85
C GLN A 914 5.52 3.97 -20.38
N GLU A 915 5.81 3.86 -19.07
CA GLU A 915 6.96 4.52 -18.41
C GLU A 915 7.99 3.50 -17.87
N VAL A 916 7.87 2.20 -18.23
CA VAL A 916 8.78 1.15 -17.79
C VAL A 916 9.74 0.79 -18.92
N ASP A 917 11.03 0.84 -18.64
CA ASP A 917 12.05 0.49 -19.63
C ASP A 917 12.10 -1.03 -19.90
N ASP A 918 12.39 -1.44 -21.13
CA ASP A 918 12.52 -2.85 -21.53
C ASP A 918 13.53 -3.65 -20.71
N TRP A 919 14.67 -3.04 -20.32
CA TRP A 919 15.68 -3.70 -19.51
C TRP A 919 15.15 -4.22 -18.17
N ILE A 920 14.09 -3.60 -17.64
CA ILE A 920 13.45 -4.03 -16.38
C ILE A 920 12.80 -5.40 -16.57
N PHE A 921 12.11 -5.61 -17.70
CA PHE A 921 11.52 -6.90 -18.04
C PHE A 921 12.58 -7.95 -18.35
N ASP A 922 13.66 -7.54 -19.05
CA ASP A 922 14.81 -8.41 -19.33
C ASP A 922 15.43 -8.94 -18.05
N ASP A 923 15.74 -8.06 -17.10
CA ASP A 923 16.41 -8.42 -15.85
C ASP A 923 15.47 -9.20 -14.91
N ILE A 924 14.16 -8.90 -14.89
CA ILE A 924 13.15 -9.71 -14.20
C ILE A 924 13.12 -11.13 -14.77
N THR A 925 13.12 -11.27 -16.09
CA THR A 925 13.10 -12.57 -16.77
C THR A 925 14.34 -13.39 -16.40
N LYS A 926 15.53 -12.80 -16.54
CA LYS A 926 16.80 -13.43 -16.20
C LYS A 926 16.89 -13.83 -14.71
N THR A 927 16.49 -12.91 -13.81
CA THR A 927 16.64 -13.11 -12.37
C THR A 927 15.64 -14.14 -11.79
N PHE A 928 14.38 -14.12 -12.25
CA PHE A 928 13.33 -14.91 -11.56
C PHE A 928 12.85 -16.12 -12.36
N VAL A 929 12.90 -16.07 -13.70
CA VAL A 929 12.36 -17.15 -14.53
C VAL A 929 13.44 -18.05 -15.10
N LEU A 930 14.62 -17.48 -15.44
CA LEU A 930 15.69 -18.24 -16.08
C LEU A 930 16.79 -18.71 -15.10
N ASP A 931 17.00 -18.00 -13.99
CA ASP A 931 17.99 -18.38 -12.99
C ASP A 931 17.60 -19.70 -12.31
N GLU A 932 18.49 -20.70 -12.34
CA GLU A 932 18.24 -22.06 -11.84
C GLU A 932 17.97 -22.11 -10.32
N GLU A 933 18.63 -21.25 -9.52
CA GLU A 933 18.45 -21.20 -8.06
C GLU A 933 17.07 -20.61 -7.73
N MET A 934 16.68 -19.54 -8.39
CA MET A 934 15.38 -18.92 -8.21
C MET A 934 14.24 -19.80 -8.71
N ARG A 935 14.39 -20.48 -9.84
CA ARG A 935 13.42 -21.47 -10.32
C ARG A 935 13.19 -22.57 -9.29
N ARG A 936 14.26 -23.15 -8.74
CA ARG A 936 14.16 -24.18 -7.69
C ARG A 936 13.47 -23.64 -6.44
N PHE A 937 13.80 -22.41 -6.03
CA PHE A 937 13.13 -21.78 -4.91
C PHE A 937 11.61 -21.66 -5.12
N PHE A 938 11.17 -21.24 -6.31
CA PHE A 938 9.73 -21.14 -6.65
C PHE A 938 9.08 -22.52 -6.75
N GLU A 939 9.71 -23.48 -7.38
CA GLU A 939 9.23 -24.87 -7.51
C GLU A 939 8.95 -25.48 -6.13
N GLU A 940 9.88 -25.33 -5.18
CA GLU A 940 9.78 -25.90 -3.83
C GLU A 940 8.78 -25.17 -2.92
N ASN A 941 8.50 -23.88 -3.17
CA ASN A 941 7.72 -23.06 -2.26
C ASN A 941 6.39 -22.57 -2.84
N ASN A 942 6.37 -22.06 -4.08
CA ASN A 942 5.15 -21.52 -4.71
C ASN A 942 5.27 -21.54 -6.25
N PRO A 943 5.12 -22.69 -6.89
CA PRO A 943 5.22 -22.80 -8.35
C PRO A 943 4.15 -21.98 -9.09
N TYR A 944 2.99 -21.78 -8.50
CA TYR A 944 1.94 -20.92 -9.05
C TYR A 944 2.36 -19.45 -9.18
N ALA A 945 3.22 -18.97 -8.28
CA ALA A 945 3.78 -17.63 -8.36
C ALA A 945 4.74 -17.46 -9.55
N LEU A 946 5.50 -18.50 -9.88
CA LEU A 946 6.39 -18.51 -11.05
C LEU A 946 5.58 -18.54 -12.36
N GLU A 947 4.54 -19.38 -12.44
CA GLU A 947 3.61 -19.40 -13.58
C GLU A 947 3.00 -18.01 -13.83
N GLU A 948 2.51 -17.38 -12.79
CA GLU A 948 1.91 -16.04 -12.90
C GLU A 948 2.91 -15.01 -13.44
N MET A 949 4.18 -15.04 -12.99
CA MET A 949 5.23 -14.14 -13.49
C MET A 949 5.56 -14.38 -14.96
N ALA A 950 5.86 -15.63 -15.32
CA ALA A 950 6.24 -15.99 -16.67
C ALA A 950 5.10 -15.68 -17.67
N ARG A 951 3.86 -15.97 -17.30
CA ARG A 951 2.66 -15.64 -18.07
C ARG A 951 2.53 -14.12 -18.27
N ARG A 952 2.78 -13.29 -17.25
CA ARG A 952 2.72 -11.82 -17.37
C ARG A 952 3.81 -11.26 -18.27
N LEU A 953 5.00 -11.85 -18.26
CA LEU A 953 6.10 -11.46 -19.16
C LEU A 953 5.74 -11.80 -20.61
N LEU A 954 5.20 -12.98 -20.89
CA LEU A 954 4.72 -13.36 -22.22
C LEU A 954 3.56 -12.48 -22.68
N GLU A 955 2.64 -12.11 -21.77
CA GLU A 955 1.56 -11.17 -22.06
C GLU A 955 2.09 -9.77 -22.39
N ALA A 956 3.10 -9.26 -21.67
CA ALA A 956 3.74 -8.00 -21.96
C ALA A 956 4.31 -7.97 -23.39
N GLN A 957 5.03 -9.00 -23.77
CA GLN A 957 5.58 -9.14 -25.12
C GLN A 957 4.47 -9.24 -26.18
N SER A 958 3.45 -10.06 -25.96
CA SER A 958 2.37 -10.27 -26.94
C SER A 958 1.51 -9.00 -27.15
N ARG A 959 1.49 -8.10 -26.20
CA ARG A 959 0.82 -6.79 -26.29
C ARG A 959 1.71 -5.68 -26.85
N GLY A 960 2.99 -5.95 -27.11
CA GLY A 960 3.96 -4.95 -27.56
C GLY A 960 4.36 -3.94 -26.48
N LEU A 961 4.25 -4.33 -25.22
CA LEU A 961 4.68 -3.55 -24.05
C LEU A 961 6.15 -3.78 -23.68
N TRP A 962 6.78 -4.77 -24.29
CA TRP A 962 8.17 -5.18 -24.11
C TRP A 962 8.70 -5.80 -25.38
N ASP A 963 9.88 -5.37 -25.85
CA ASP A 963 10.56 -5.86 -27.05
C ASP A 963 11.87 -6.59 -26.67
N PRO A 964 11.80 -7.85 -26.22
CA PRO A 964 12.97 -8.63 -25.82
C PRO A 964 13.83 -9.06 -26.97
N ASP A 965 15.11 -9.34 -26.67
CA ASP A 965 15.95 -10.09 -27.61
C ASP A 965 15.30 -11.42 -27.97
N PRO A 966 15.32 -11.85 -29.26
CA PRO A 966 14.71 -13.10 -29.69
C PRO A 966 15.20 -14.35 -28.95
N GLU A 967 16.48 -14.41 -28.53
CA GLU A 967 17.04 -15.52 -27.75
C GLU A 967 16.41 -15.57 -26.35
N LEU A 968 16.33 -14.41 -25.66
CA LEU A 968 15.68 -14.28 -24.36
C LEU A 968 14.20 -14.69 -24.41
N LEU A 969 13.49 -14.30 -25.45
CA LEU A 969 12.07 -14.67 -25.62
C LEU A 969 11.90 -16.19 -25.83
N GLU A 970 12.79 -16.83 -26.60
CA GLU A 970 12.72 -18.27 -26.80
C GLU A 970 13.02 -19.05 -25.52
N GLU A 971 14.00 -18.58 -24.71
CA GLU A 971 14.29 -19.16 -23.41
C GLU A 971 13.09 -19.02 -22.45
N LEU A 972 12.45 -17.83 -22.42
CA LEU A 972 11.24 -17.60 -21.62
C LEU A 972 10.09 -18.53 -22.03
N LYS A 973 9.84 -18.72 -23.33
CA LYS A 973 8.80 -19.64 -23.83
C LYS A 973 9.07 -21.08 -23.44
N ASN A 974 10.30 -21.53 -23.57
CA ASN A 974 10.70 -22.88 -23.21
C ASN A 974 10.53 -23.13 -21.70
N SER A 975 10.94 -22.15 -20.87
CA SER A 975 10.75 -22.21 -19.41
C SER A 975 9.27 -22.21 -19.03
N TYR A 976 8.43 -21.43 -19.73
CA TYR A 976 6.99 -21.39 -19.46
C TYR A 976 6.32 -22.74 -19.76
N LEU A 977 6.67 -23.40 -20.86
CA LEU A 977 6.16 -24.74 -21.19
C LEU A 977 6.53 -25.77 -20.10
N GLU A 978 7.74 -25.70 -19.57
CA GLU A 978 8.17 -26.57 -18.47
C GLU A 978 7.36 -26.30 -17.19
N ILE A 979 7.16 -25.01 -16.84
CA ILE A 979 6.36 -24.60 -15.68
C ILE A 979 4.91 -25.07 -15.84
N GLU A 980 4.30 -24.95 -17.01
CA GLU A 980 2.95 -25.47 -17.28
C GLU A 980 2.84 -26.96 -17.07
N SER A 981 3.85 -27.74 -17.49
CA SER A 981 3.89 -29.17 -17.23
C SER A 981 3.83 -29.48 -15.72
N TRP A 982 4.54 -28.73 -14.89
CA TRP A 982 4.43 -28.89 -13.42
C TRP A 982 3.03 -28.54 -12.90
N MET A 983 2.39 -27.49 -13.46
CA MET A 983 1.04 -27.09 -13.05
C MET A 983 0.00 -28.14 -13.43
N GLU A 984 0.12 -28.77 -14.59
CA GLU A 984 -0.77 -29.86 -15.02
C GLU A 984 -0.68 -31.08 -14.08
N GLU A 985 0.52 -31.47 -13.68
CA GLU A 985 0.72 -32.55 -12.71
C GLU A 985 0.07 -32.21 -11.34
N LEU A 986 0.14 -30.96 -10.89
CA LEU A 986 -0.47 -30.52 -9.64
C LEU A 986 -1.98 -30.34 -9.75
N ALA A 987 -2.53 -30.02 -10.90
CA ALA A 987 -3.97 -29.79 -11.11
C ALA A 987 -4.80 -31.07 -10.95
N GLY A 988 -4.30 -32.23 -11.39
CA GLY A 988 -5.01 -33.50 -11.33
C GLY A 988 -5.97 -33.71 -12.50
N ASP A 989 -7.00 -34.58 -12.31
CA ASP A 989 -7.97 -34.90 -13.35
C ASP A 989 -9.08 -33.83 -13.43
N GLY A 990 -9.01 -32.90 -14.38
CA GLY A 990 -10.06 -31.91 -14.56
C GLY A 990 -9.76 -30.94 -15.72
N GLU A 991 -10.78 -30.17 -16.12
CA GLU A 991 -10.58 -29.04 -17.02
C GLU A 991 -9.95 -27.89 -16.24
N PHE A 992 -8.78 -27.44 -16.66
CA PHE A 992 -8.07 -26.31 -16.07
C PHE A 992 -7.64 -25.31 -17.15
N GLN A 993 -7.34 -24.09 -16.73
CA GLN A 993 -6.94 -23.01 -17.62
C GLN A 993 -5.41 -22.91 -17.67
N GLY A 994 -4.80 -23.55 -18.69
CA GLY A 994 -3.38 -23.43 -19.06
C GLY A 994 -3.20 -22.98 -20.51
N GLY A 995 -1.99 -22.75 -20.93
CA GLY A 995 -1.52 -22.72 -22.32
C GLY A 995 -1.68 -21.45 -23.11
N SER A 996 -2.61 -20.54 -22.83
CA SER A 996 -2.74 -19.30 -23.59
C SER A 996 -3.21 -18.12 -22.74
N VAL A 997 -2.71 -16.94 -23.06
CA VAL A 997 -3.27 -15.69 -22.57
C VAL A 997 -4.38 -15.26 -23.52
N ASP A 998 -5.63 -15.57 -23.16
CA ASP A 998 -6.78 -15.08 -23.90
C ASP A 998 -6.97 -13.59 -23.64
N ILE A 999 -6.72 -12.76 -24.63
CA ILE A 999 -7.02 -11.33 -24.58
C ILE A 999 -8.51 -11.15 -24.80
N VAL A 1000 -9.24 -10.94 -23.71
CA VAL A 1000 -10.67 -10.64 -23.71
C VAL A 1000 -10.86 -9.13 -23.58
N SER A 1001 -11.78 -8.56 -24.37
CA SER A 1001 -12.18 -7.15 -24.22
C SER A 1001 -13.62 -7.04 -23.75
N PHE A 1002 -14.04 -5.81 -23.41
CA PHE A 1002 -15.45 -5.55 -23.09
C PHE A 1002 -16.38 -5.86 -24.28
N GLU A 1003 -15.91 -5.81 -25.54
CA GLU A 1003 -16.68 -6.17 -26.74
C GLU A 1003 -17.13 -7.64 -26.75
N ASP A 1004 -16.46 -8.51 -26.01
CA ASP A 1004 -16.80 -9.92 -25.86
C ASP A 1004 -17.93 -10.18 -24.85
N VAL A 1005 -18.37 -9.15 -24.11
CA VAL A 1005 -19.41 -9.23 -23.06
C VAL A 1005 -20.51 -8.19 -23.35
N PRO A 1006 -21.67 -8.58 -23.90
CA PRO A 1006 -22.67 -7.64 -24.44
C PRO A 1006 -23.13 -6.54 -23.48
N ASP A 1007 -23.36 -6.87 -22.21
CA ASP A 1007 -23.80 -5.87 -21.23
C ASP A 1007 -22.69 -4.91 -20.83
N TRP A 1008 -21.44 -5.39 -20.80
CA TRP A 1008 -20.27 -4.56 -20.51
C TRP A 1008 -19.94 -3.69 -21.72
N ASP A 1009 -19.99 -4.23 -22.94
CA ASP A 1009 -19.81 -3.49 -24.18
C ASP A 1009 -20.80 -2.30 -24.27
N ARG A 1010 -22.08 -2.52 -23.99
CA ARG A 1010 -23.06 -1.43 -24.00
C ARG A 1010 -22.67 -0.29 -23.05
N LYS A 1011 -22.24 -0.60 -21.82
CA LYS A 1011 -21.78 0.38 -20.84
C LYS A 1011 -20.56 1.14 -21.33
N MET A 1012 -19.59 0.44 -21.91
CA MET A 1012 -18.37 1.06 -22.43
C MET A 1012 -18.64 1.91 -23.68
N GLN A 1013 -19.58 1.53 -24.53
CA GLN A 1013 -20.01 2.35 -25.68
C GLN A 1013 -20.68 3.67 -25.25
N GLU A 1014 -21.41 3.67 -24.13
CA GLU A 1014 -21.95 4.91 -23.54
C GLU A 1014 -20.82 5.83 -23.05
N ILE A 1015 -19.83 5.27 -22.36
CA ILE A 1015 -18.64 6.03 -21.90
C ILE A 1015 -17.84 6.61 -23.07
N ARG A 1016 -17.61 5.83 -24.12
CA ARG A 1016 -16.93 6.29 -25.35
C ARG A 1016 -17.64 7.46 -26.05
N LYS A 1017 -18.96 7.53 -25.96
CA LYS A 1017 -19.73 8.69 -26.51
C LYS A 1017 -19.46 9.96 -25.68
N ILE A 1018 -19.21 9.84 -24.39
CA ILE A 1018 -18.88 10.97 -23.52
C ILE A 1018 -17.46 11.48 -23.78
N LEU A 1019 -16.53 10.57 -24.07
CA LEU A 1019 -15.12 10.94 -24.37
C LEU A 1019 -14.93 11.58 -25.75
N ARG A 1020 -15.81 11.30 -26.70
CA ARG A 1020 -15.83 11.89 -28.06
C ARG A 1020 -16.51 13.25 -28.07
#